data_3f7c4689bb7e8947cc2c1b2781890617
#
_entry.id   3f7c4689bb7e8947cc2c1b2781890617
#
_cell.length_a   1.000
_cell.length_b   1.000
_cell.length_c   1.000
_cell.angle_alpha   90.00
_cell.angle_beta   90.00
_cell.angle_gamma   90.00
#
_symmetry.space_group_name_H-M   'P 1'
#
loop_
_entity.id
_entity.type
_entity.pdbx_description
1 polymer ?
#
loop_
_entity_poly.entity_id
_entity_poly.type
_entity_poly.pdbx_seq_one_letter_code
_entity_poly.pdbx_strand_id
1 'polypeptide(L)'
;MLKLKGITKDYAVGDETVHALKGIDLEFRKSEFVAVLGHSGCGKTTLLNIIGGLDQYTDGDLVINGRSTKEYTDRDWDTYRNHSIGFVFQSYNLIPHQTVLANVELALTLSGVSKAERRERALKALEQVGLGDQLGKKPNQMSGGQMQRVAIARALVNDPDILLADEPTGALDSETSVQIMEILKEISKDKLIIMVTHNPELADSYASRIIRLKDGLITGDTMPYSAQDDEAAEPVQRKTAMSYITALSLSLNNLMTKKGRTILTAFAGSIGIIGIALILSISTGVNNYIDRVQEDTLSSYPISIQAESVDMSSLMTTLMGINSENAENKHDKDAVYGNTIMYEMMNAMTSAEIQENNVTDLKVFLDEQMSKDSKLSQNATNIQYTYNLPMNLYTKDADGKIVKSDVMSLMSKMRAGVIGDEAEQSVNQSMNNMFSSSGMSSTQSQFVVWQEMLPGDDGLISPMLQNQYDVLYGSWPKNYDEVVLIVDENNEVSDMVLYALGLKSSNDMLSAMTGYMSGEEVDTTKLESWSYADVCKKTFSLILPADCWQKDPETGKYKDISSDELGLKTLYANGIELKIVGVVRQSADAVTGMMNGAIGYTNALTKYVVEQTAQKELVKQQLDDAQHDVFTGLPFKENDKTLSSDDIKKAVEDYCAGIDQAKKAELYVAYMSLAPDSYVSSMIDEKLDGVSREDIEKQVVESYPEYADMLSAMDDDTLFSYMREMMTEQIKTAYADEVKKQMSQLSTASLAEAFDNCYLTDAGYRLIYDELMPETFSDSSYEKNLRTLGYVDLDSPSGVNIYVATFAAKDAVSEVIEDYNSTVDPEDQINYTDYVALIMSSVTTIIDVISYVLIAFVAISLVVSSIMIGIITYISVLERTKEIGILRAIGASKKDISSVFNAETVIVGFGAGLIGILATILLCIPINAIVHHLTGIYSINAVLPPLAAIALIAISMLLTVVAGLIPSRVAANKDPVVALRTE
;
A
#
# COMPACT_ATOMS: atom_id res chain seq x y z
N MET A 1 35.97 3.67 68.59
CA MET A 1 35.69 4.05 67.17
C MET A 1 36.00 2.92 66.20
N LEU A 2 37.24 2.40 66.13
CA LEU A 2 37.62 1.30 65.25
C LEU A 2 38.29 0.18 66.06
N LYS A 3 37.85 -1.08 65.95
CA LYS A 3 38.32 -2.23 66.66
C LYS A 3 38.36 -3.47 65.77
N LEU A 4 39.53 -4.12 65.71
CA LEU A 4 39.74 -5.37 65.01
C LEU A 4 39.86 -6.46 66.06
N LYS A 5 39.17 -7.58 65.93
CA LYS A 5 39.19 -8.74 66.84
C LYS A 5 39.52 -9.98 66.02
N GLY A 6 40.73 -10.52 66.24
CA GLY A 6 41.18 -11.75 65.62
C GLY A 6 41.11 -11.79 64.07
N ILE A 7 41.33 -10.68 63.37
CA ILE A 7 41.24 -10.57 61.92
C ILE A 7 42.24 -11.45 61.22
N THR A 8 41.72 -12.39 60.40
CA THR A 8 42.57 -13.21 59.50
C THR A 8 42.20 -12.89 58.02
N LYS A 9 43.16 -13.08 57.13
CA LYS A 9 42.93 -12.96 55.66
C LYS A 9 43.77 -13.96 54.94
N ASP A 10 43.08 -14.78 54.15
CA ASP A 10 43.63 -15.81 53.30
C ASP A 10 43.32 -15.51 51.84
N TYR A 11 44.33 -15.67 51.00
CA TYR A 11 44.20 -15.59 49.56
C TYR A 11 44.49 -16.93 48.88
N ALA A 12 43.61 -17.44 48.06
CA ALA A 12 43.87 -18.60 47.25
C ALA A 12 44.72 -18.19 46.03
N VAL A 13 45.86 -18.78 45.85
CA VAL A 13 46.74 -18.52 44.69
C VAL A 13 47.05 -19.88 44.06
N GLY A 14 46.27 -20.25 43.05
CA GLY A 14 46.30 -21.61 42.49
C GLY A 14 45.82 -22.62 43.51
N ASP A 15 46.65 -23.63 43.77
CA ASP A 15 46.39 -24.70 44.76
C ASP A 15 46.93 -24.36 46.17
N GLU A 16 47.65 -23.22 46.37
CA GLU A 16 48.19 -22.78 47.66
C GLU A 16 47.34 -21.66 48.29
N THR A 17 47.27 -21.67 49.63
CA THR A 17 46.65 -20.62 50.40
C THR A 17 47.68 -19.74 51.07
N VAL A 18 47.72 -18.46 50.73
CA VAL A 18 48.64 -17.48 51.36
C VAL A 18 47.90 -16.79 52.53
N HIS A 19 48.33 -17.01 53.73
CA HIS A 19 47.82 -16.40 54.96
C HIS A 19 48.46 -14.99 55.13
N ALA A 20 47.77 -13.98 54.65
CA ALA A 20 48.21 -12.58 54.62
C ALA A 20 48.12 -11.92 56.03
N LEU A 21 47.04 -12.24 56.79
CA LEU A 21 46.91 -11.85 58.23
C LEU A 21 46.53 -13.05 59.07
N LYS A 22 47.10 -13.14 60.29
CA LYS A 22 47.01 -14.34 61.09
C LYS A 22 46.42 -14.03 62.48
N GLY A 23 45.31 -13.34 62.58
CA GLY A 23 44.63 -12.97 63.87
C GLY A 23 45.13 -11.63 64.42
N ILE A 24 44.69 -10.55 63.82
CA ILE A 24 45.11 -9.20 64.25
C ILE A 24 44.05 -8.65 65.23
N ASP A 25 44.57 -8.23 66.43
CA ASP A 25 43.81 -7.53 67.45
C ASP A 25 44.34 -6.10 67.58
N LEU A 26 43.52 -5.10 67.28
CA LEU A 26 43.86 -3.69 67.35
C LEU A 26 42.66 -2.81 67.69
N GLU A 27 42.90 -1.80 68.51
CA GLU A 27 41.94 -0.74 68.77
C GLU A 27 42.58 0.64 68.57
N PHE A 28 41.77 1.58 68.01
CA PHE A 28 42.26 2.93 67.63
C PHE A 28 41.54 4.02 68.43
N ARG A 29 42.24 5.11 68.75
CA ARG A 29 41.68 6.35 69.30
C ARG A 29 40.98 7.16 68.23
N LYS A 30 40.12 8.13 68.62
CA LYS A 30 39.44 9.01 67.71
C LYS A 30 40.32 9.92 66.88
N SER A 31 41.37 10.40 67.49
CA SER A 31 42.40 11.21 66.81
C SER A 31 43.77 10.72 67.25
N GLU A 32 44.50 10.17 66.32
CA GLU A 32 45.93 9.78 66.52
C GLU A 32 46.58 9.57 65.16
N PHE A 33 47.93 9.68 65.09
CA PHE A 33 48.64 9.33 63.91
C PHE A 33 49.32 7.98 64.13
N VAL A 34 48.80 6.95 63.53
CA VAL A 34 49.26 5.57 63.61
C VAL A 34 50.11 5.19 62.42
N ALA A 35 51.34 4.74 62.58
CA ALA A 35 52.12 4.12 61.53
C ALA A 35 52.15 2.62 61.67
N VAL A 36 51.73 1.88 60.64
CA VAL A 36 51.91 0.43 60.56
C VAL A 36 53.21 0.15 59.78
N LEU A 37 54.20 -0.23 60.49
CA LEU A 37 55.61 -0.45 60.01
C LEU A 37 55.84 -1.93 59.79
N GLY A 38 56.47 -2.31 58.65
CA GLY A 38 56.87 -3.68 58.34
C GLY A 38 57.47 -3.81 56.93
N HIS A 39 58.08 -4.94 56.66
CA HIS A 39 58.70 -5.23 55.35
C HIS A 39 57.63 -5.37 54.23
N SER A 40 58.06 -5.27 52.97
CA SER A 40 57.17 -5.53 51.84
C SER A 40 56.64 -6.97 51.91
N GLY A 41 55.33 -7.18 51.64
CA GLY A 41 54.68 -8.48 51.70
C GLY A 41 54.23 -8.97 53.09
N CYS A 42 54.45 -8.24 54.18
CA CYS A 42 54.09 -8.68 55.54
C CYS A 42 52.59 -8.47 55.89
N GLY A 43 51.70 -8.04 54.92
CA GLY A 43 50.25 -7.88 55.12
C GLY A 43 49.74 -6.45 55.39
N LYS A 44 50.61 -5.40 55.34
CA LYS A 44 50.22 -4.00 55.65
C LYS A 44 49.10 -3.44 54.79
N THR A 45 49.22 -3.50 53.45
CA THR A 45 48.19 -3.03 52.50
C THR A 45 46.93 -3.86 52.61
N THR A 46 47.04 -5.17 52.90
CA THR A 46 45.90 -6.04 53.21
C THR A 46 45.09 -5.57 54.42
N LEU A 47 45.84 -5.27 55.52
CA LEU A 47 45.23 -4.73 56.74
C LEU A 47 44.51 -3.40 56.47
N LEU A 48 45.15 -2.50 55.72
CA LEU A 48 44.63 -1.19 55.38
C LEU A 48 43.36 -1.34 54.50
N ASN A 49 43.37 -2.25 53.49
CA ASN A 49 42.22 -2.52 52.61
C ASN A 49 41.05 -3.12 53.41
N ILE A 50 41.29 -3.98 54.39
CA ILE A 50 40.22 -4.51 55.26
C ILE A 50 39.60 -3.40 56.12
N ILE A 51 40.42 -2.57 56.75
CA ILE A 51 39.97 -1.40 57.54
C ILE A 51 39.16 -0.45 56.62
N GLY A 52 39.60 -0.22 55.38
CA GLY A 52 38.96 0.63 54.42
C GLY A 52 37.68 0.02 53.76
N GLY A 53 37.36 -1.23 54.07
CA GLY A 53 36.25 -1.95 53.47
C GLY A 53 36.43 -2.18 51.95
N LEU A 54 37.66 -2.18 51.44
CA LEU A 54 37.97 -2.51 50.07
C LEU A 54 38.13 -4.01 49.85
N ASP A 55 38.58 -4.72 50.90
CA ASP A 55 38.69 -6.19 50.93
C ASP A 55 37.93 -6.75 52.17
N GLN A 56 37.57 -8.00 52.09
CA GLN A 56 36.88 -8.70 53.19
C GLN A 56 37.86 -9.58 53.92
N TYR A 57 37.76 -9.59 55.24
CA TYR A 57 38.53 -10.53 56.08
C TYR A 57 37.97 -11.94 55.98
N THR A 58 38.81 -12.98 56.20
CA THR A 58 38.42 -14.38 56.16
C THR A 58 37.72 -14.80 57.44
N ASP A 59 38.29 -14.45 58.59
CA ASP A 59 37.65 -14.67 59.93
C ASP A 59 38.06 -13.54 60.88
N GLY A 60 37.35 -13.47 62.02
CA GLY A 60 37.47 -12.39 62.98
C GLY A 60 36.27 -11.44 62.91
N ASP A 61 36.40 -10.27 63.55
CA ASP A 61 35.36 -9.22 63.50
C ASP A 61 35.98 -7.82 63.46
N LEU A 62 35.53 -7.04 62.51
CA LEU A 62 35.84 -5.60 62.42
C LEU A 62 34.62 -4.83 62.96
N VAL A 63 34.83 -4.10 64.05
CA VAL A 63 33.82 -3.30 64.75
C VAL A 63 34.07 -1.81 64.44
N ILE A 64 33.13 -1.15 63.85
CA ILE A 64 33.19 0.27 63.49
C ILE A 64 32.07 1.03 64.22
N ASN A 65 32.44 1.99 65.06
CA ASN A 65 31.51 2.78 65.85
C ASN A 65 30.52 1.89 66.69
N GLY A 66 31.08 0.78 67.25
CA GLY A 66 30.33 -0.15 68.10
C GLY A 66 29.48 -1.19 67.36
N ARG A 67 29.41 -1.15 66.02
CA ARG A 67 28.66 -2.09 65.18
C ARG A 67 29.60 -3.05 64.46
N SER A 68 29.30 -4.34 64.51
CA SER A 68 30.06 -5.37 63.79
C SER A 68 29.85 -5.26 62.30
N THR A 69 30.91 -5.34 61.50
CA THR A 69 30.81 -5.31 60.05
C THR A 69 30.28 -6.62 59.46
N LYS A 70 30.11 -7.70 60.24
CA LYS A 70 29.33 -8.89 59.83
C LYS A 70 27.87 -8.59 59.52
N GLU A 71 27.32 -7.52 60.08
CA GLU A 71 25.98 -7.03 59.88
C GLU A 71 25.88 -6.00 58.74
N TYR A 72 27.02 -5.65 58.10
CA TYR A 72 27.02 -4.64 57.03
C TYR A 72 26.50 -5.19 55.74
N THR A 73 25.57 -4.46 55.12
CA THR A 73 25.17 -4.66 53.73
C THR A 73 26.14 -3.97 52.76
N ASP A 74 26.09 -4.31 51.50
CA ASP A 74 26.86 -3.61 50.46
C ASP A 74 26.68 -2.07 50.54
N ARG A 75 25.52 -1.62 50.93
CA ARG A 75 25.19 -0.19 51.06
C ARG A 75 25.84 0.43 52.27
N ASP A 76 25.98 -0.31 53.38
CA ASP A 76 26.66 0.17 54.60
C ASP A 76 28.16 0.34 54.29
N TRP A 77 28.74 -0.60 53.54
CA TRP A 77 30.14 -0.51 53.08
C TRP A 77 30.35 0.67 52.12
N ASP A 78 29.41 0.92 51.13
CA ASP A 78 29.48 2.05 50.22
C ASP A 78 29.40 3.38 51.00
N THR A 79 28.51 3.48 51.99
CA THR A 79 28.36 4.64 52.87
C THR A 79 29.62 4.89 53.70
N TYR A 80 30.17 3.82 54.29
CA TYR A 80 31.38 3.87 55.11
C TYR A 80 32.59 4.38 54.28
N ARG A 81 32.84 3.84 53.09
CA ARG A 81 33.87 4.31 52.17
C ARG A 81 33.71 5.75 51.71
N ASN A 82 32.47 6.19 51.58
CA ASN A 82 32.20 7.54 51.08
C ASN A 82 32.28 8.62 52.14
N HIS A 83 31.81 8.32 53.37
CA HIS A 83 31.64 9.33 54.39
C HIS A 83 32.61 9.19 55.58
N SER A 84 32.95 7.96 55.97
CA SER A 84 33.78 7.74 57.19
C SER A 84 35.25 7.58 56.90
N ILE A 85 35.61 7.18 55.68
CA ILE A 85 36.98 6.89 55.28
C ILE A 85 37.46 7.84 54.18
N GLY A 86 38.63 8.41 54.34
CA GLY A 86 39.44 8.99 53.29
C GLY A 86 40.58 8.06 52.93
N PHE A 87 40.76 7.69 51.64
CA PHE A 87 41.79 6.78 51.22
C PHE A 87 42.84 7.48 50.34
N VAL A 88 44.09 7.41 50.73
CA VAL A 88 45.28 7.92 50.01
C VAL A 88 46.10 6.71 49.58
N PHE A 89 46.03 6.42 48.27
CA PHE A 89 46.68 5.26 47.65
C PHE A 89 48.16 5.51 47.36
N GLN A 90 48.94 4.45 47.27
CA GLN A 90 50.35 4.47 46.91
C GLN A 90 50.60 5.08 45.53
N SER A 91 49.75 4.76 44.54
CA SER A 91 49.84 5.23 43.16
C SER A 91 48.73 6.28 42.85
N TYR A 92 48.67 7.38 43.52
CA TYR A 92 47.80 8.52 43.43
C TYR A 92 46.32 8.19 43.05
N ASN A 93 46.11 7.30 42.09
CA ASN A 93 44.80 6.85 41.57
C ASN A 93 43.88 8.03 41.23
N LEU A 94 44.41 9.03 40.47
CA LEU A 94 43.66 10.13 39.89
C LEU A 94 43.14 9.73 38.51
N ILE A 95 41.99 10.26 38.12
CA ILE A 95 41.44 10.06 36.80
C ILE A 95 42.20 10.97 35.83
N PRO A 96 42.99 10.43 34.87
CA PRO A 96 43.97 11.22 34.08
C PRO A 96 43.34 12.30 33.18
N HIS A 97 42.13 12.09 32.68
CA HIS A 97 41.45 12.99 31.77
C HIS A 97 40.66 14.11 32.49
N GLN A 98 40.46 13.98 33.80
CA GLN A 98 39.79 14.97 34.64
C GLN A 98 40.76 16.00 35.19
N THR A 99 40.28 17.20 35.45
CA THR A 99 41.08 18.25 36.12
C THR A 99 41.31 17.92 37.59
N VAL A 100 42.24 18.62 38.21
CA VAL A 100 42.51 18.52 39.66
C VAL A 100 41.22 18.76 40.45
N LEU A 101 40.51 19.84 40.17
CA LEU A 101 39.25 20.16 40.82
C LEU A 101 38.21 19.05 40.63
N ALA A 102 38.06 18.55 39.40
CA ALA A 102 37.08 17.48 39.11
C ALA A 102 37.42 16.15 39.81
N ASN A 103 38.72 15.84 39.98
CA ASN A 103 39.17 14.64 40.75
C ASN A 103 38.79 14.76 42.25
N VAL A 104 38.85 15.94 42.84
CA VAL A 104 38.45 16.18 44.23
C VAL A 104 36.92 16.23 44.38
N GLU A 105 36.22 16.91 43.47
CA GLU A 105 34.75 16.97 43.43
C GLU A 105 34.10 15.61 43.28
N LEU A 106 34.80 14.59 42.75
CA LEU A 106 34.28 13.26 42.46
C LEU A 106 33.70 12.57 43.71
N ALA A 107 34.38 12.66 44.84
CA ALA A 107 33.91 12.08 46.11
C ALA A 107 32.57 12.72 46.57
N LEU A 108 32.44 14.05 46.44
CA LEU A 108 31.24 14.79 46.75
C LEU A 108 30.10 14.53 45.74
N THR A 109 30.48 14.20 44.48
CA THR A 109 29.49 13.84 43.43
C THR A 109 28.77 12.57 43.80
N LEU A 110 29.46 11.59 44.37
CA LEU A 110 28.92 10.32 44.83
C LEU A 110 28.04 10.52 46.08
N SER A 111 28.33 11.51 46.89
CA SER A 111 27.54 11.86 48.11
C SER A 111 26.26 12.65 47.79
N GLY A 112 26.01 12.96 46.52
CA GLY A 112 24.80 13.69 46.06
C GLY A 112 24.80 15.19 46.40
N VAL A 113 25.95 15.78 46.72
CA VAL A 113 26.10 17.21 47.08
C VAL A 113 25.85 18.08 45.87
N SER A 114 25.25 19.23 46.04
CA SER A 114 24.93 20.19 44.96
C SER A 114 26.21 20.68 44.23
N LYS A 115 26.13 21.03 42.97
CA LYS A 115 27.30 21.47 42.16
C LYS A 115 28.02 22.69 42.74
N ALA A 116 27.29 23.63 43.33
CA ALA A 116 27.83 24.84 43.94
C ALA A 116 28.63 24.49 45.21
N GLU A 117 28.04 23.74 46.10
CA GLU A 117 28.67 23.29 47.35
C GLU A 117 29.85 22.35 47.10
N ARG A 118 29.75 21.43 46.12
CA ARG A 118 30.88 20.59 45.73
C ARG A 118 32.10 21.40 45.34
N ARG A 119 31.92 22.42 44.54
CA ARG A 119 33.01 23.29 44.08
C ARG A 119 33.62 24.03 45.23
N GLU A 120 32.82 24.58 46.14
CA GLU A 120 33.30 25.32 47.31
C GLU A 120 34.12 24.41 48.23
N ARG A 121 33.58 23.24 48.59
CA ARG A 121 34.27 22.29 49.47
C ARG A 121 35.53 21.71 48.85
N ALA A 122 35.53 21.45 47.53
CA ALA A 122 36.71 20.96 46.78
C ALA A 122 37.80 22.05 46.71
N LEU A 123 37.42 23.31 46.54
CA LEU A 123 38.35 24.46 46.61
C LEU A 123 39.02 24.52 47.95
N LYS A 124 38.25 24.50 49.04
CA LYS A 124 38.75 24.54 50.39
C LYS A 124 39.71 23.40 50.71
N ALA A 125 39.39 22.17 50.25
CA ALA A 125 40.27 21.01 50.43
C ALA A 125 41.58 21.14 49.63
N LEU A 126 41.54 21.71 48.41
CA LEU A 126 42.72 21.97 47.63
C LEU A 126 43.61 23.12 48.18
N GLU A 127 42.98 24.12 48.78
CA GLU A 127 43.67 25.20 49.49
C GLU A 127 44.40 24.64 50.73
N GLN A 128 43.78 23.72 51.50
CA GLN A 128 44.39 23.09 52.67
C GLN A 128 45.67 22.32 52.33
N VAL A 129 45.78 21.79 51.11
CA VAL A 129 46.98 21.07 50.65
C VAL A 129 47.91 21.94 49.79
N GLY A 130 47.63 23.26 49.71
CA GLY A 130 48.47 24.23 49.00
C GLY A 130 48.40 24.12 47.46
N LEU A 131 47.21 23.81 46.90
CA LEU A 131 46.95 23.63 45.47
C LEU A 131 45.81 24.49 44.93
N GLY A 132 45.42 25.56 45.63
CA GLY A 132 44.29 26.39 45.24
C GLY A 132 44.43 27.08 43.89
N ASP A 133 45.64 27.28 43.40
CA ASP A 133 46.00 27.87 42.11
C ASP A 133 46.12 26.87 40.95
N GLN A 134 45.98 25.56 41.18
CA GLN A 134 46.23 24.48 40.20
C GLN A 134 44.94 23.80 39.69
N LEU A 135 43.77 24.40 39.91
CA LEU A 135 42.47 23.77 39.74
C LEU A 135 42.17 23.17 38.34
N GLY A 136 42.64 23.89 37.31
CA GLY A 136 42.34 23.52 35.89
C GLY A 136 43.33 22.53 35.28
N LYS A 137 44.47 22.25 35.99
CA LYS A 137 45.46 21.29 35.49
C LYS A 137 44.93 19.86 35.53
N LYS A 138 45.48 19.01 34.65
CA LYS A 138 45.23 17.55 34.66
C LYS A 138 46.40 16.82 35.37
N PRO A 139 46.21 15.59 35.85
CA PRO A 139 47.27 14.82 36.54
C PRO A 139 48.59 14.72 35.76
N ASN A 140 48.50 14.55 34.42
CA ASN A 140 49.69 14.50 33.56
C ASN A 140 50.46 15.82 33.42
N GLN A 141 49.98 16.91 33.99
CA GLN A 141 50.62 18.23 34.04
C GLN A 141 51.17 18.58 35.41
N MET A 142 51.22 17.60 36.33
CA MET A 142 51.58 17.80 37.73
C MET A 142 52.77 16.92 38.13
N SER A 143 53.53 17.38 39.11
CA SER A 143 54.58 16.55 39.74
C SER A 143 53.97 15.46 40.61
N GLY A 144 54.74 14.41 40.93
CA GLY A 144 54.30 13.32 41.80
C GLY A 144 53.81 13.81 43.18
N GLY A 145 54.46 14.73 43.77
CA GLY A 145 54.06 15.34 45.06
C GLY A 145 52.80 16.21 44.96
N GLN A 146 52.64 16.91 43.86
CA GLN A 146 51.39 17.62 43.60
C GLN A 146 50.23 16.65 43.40
N MET A 147 50.41 15.56 42.64
CA MET A 147 49.39 14.50 42.47
C MET A 147 49.02 13.86 43.81
N GLN A 148 49.99 13.61 44.70
CA GLN A 148 49.70 13.06 46.03
C GLN A 148 48.88 14.02 46.88
N ARG A 149 49.21 15.33 46.84
CA ARG A 149 48.43 16.35 47.54
C ARG A 149 46.99 16.45 47.01
N VAL A 150 46.78 16.28 45.69
CA VAL A 150 45.40 16.13 45.12
C VAL A 150 44.69 14.90 45.67
N ALA A 151 45.39 13.76 45.79
CA ALA A 151 44.81 12.53 46.36
C ALA A 151 44.41 12.71 47.83
N ILE A 152 45.26 13.44 48.61
CA ILE A 152 44.92 13.81 50.00
C ILE A 152 43.71 14.74 50.04
N ALA A 153 43.67 15.80 49.22
CA ALA A 153 42.51 16.68 49.14
C ALA A 153 41.22 15.93 48.78
N ARG A 154 41.27 14.98 47.85
CA ARG A 154 40.17 14.11 47.49
C ARG A 154 39.71 13.23 48.66
N ALA A 155 40.65 12.71 49.46
CA ALA A 155 40.33 11.90 50.62
C ALA A 155 39.68 12.72 51.74
N LEU A 156 39.99 14.01 51.86
CA LEU A 156 39.52 14.93 52.94
C LEU A 156 38.20 15.62 52.61
N VAL A 157 37.82 15.74 51.33
CA VAL A 157 36.71 16.59 50.86
C VAL A 157 35.36 16.24 51.46
N ASN A 158 35.12 14.95 51.80
CA ASN A 158 33.92 14.47 52.49
C ASN A 158 33.99 14.61 54.03
N ASP A 159 35.09 15.17 54.53
CA ASP A 159 35.36 15.33 56.01
C ASP A 159 35.27 13.98 56.75
N PRO A 160 36.09 12.97 56.38
CA PRO A 160 36.06 11.63 56.95
C PRO A 160 36.60 11.65 58.39
N ASP A 161 36.14 10.67 59.20
CA ASP A 161 36.69 10.48 60.55
C ASP A 161 38.04 9.78 60.56
N ILE A 162 38.30 8.94 59.50
CA ILE A 162 39.50 8.10 59.40
C ILE A 162 40.17 8.37 58.07
N LEU A 163 41.48 8.64 58.08
CA LEU A 163 42.29 8.76 56.87
C LEU A 163 43.25 7.55 56.82
N LEU A 164 43.12 6.77 55.76
CA LEU A 164 44.00 5.62 55.48
C LEU A 164 45.01 6.02 54.44
N ALA A 165 46.30 5.85 54.71
CA ALA A 165 47.36 6.23 53.81
C ALA A 165 48.28 5.04 53.55
N ASP A 166 48.29 4.55 52.27
CA ASP A 166 49.12 3.44 51.84
C ASP A 166 50.41 3.99 51.18
N GLU A 167 51.54 3.93 51.93
CA GLU A 167 52.84 4.43 51.51
C GLU A 167 52.79 5.83 50.81
N PRO A 168 52.23 6.84 51.50
CA PRO A 168 51.95 8.13 50.85
C PRO A 168 53.17 8.91 50.37
N THR A 169 54.35 8.50 50.71
CA THR A 169 55.64 9.11 50.34
C THR A 169 56.54 8.19 49.47
N GLY A 170 56.04 6.96 49.12
CA GLY A 170 56.84 5.92 48.49
C GLY A 170 57.39 6.23 47.11
N ALA A 171 56.77 7.16 46.42
CA ALA A 171 57.14 7.57 45.04
C ALA A 171 57.62 9.03 44.95
N LEU A 172 58.00 9.66 46.08
CA LEU A 172 58.33 11.07 46.17
C LEU A 172 59.79 11.29 46.61
N ASP A 173 60.32 12.45 46.25
CA ASP A 173 61.58 12.93 46.76
C ASP A 173 61.48 13.27 48.27
N SER A 174 62.66 13.40 48.94
CA SER A 174 62.70 13.59 50.39
C SER A 174 62.05 14.89 50.85
N GLU A 175 62.20 16.00 50.10
CA GLU A 175 61.57 17.29 50.43
C GLU A 175 60.08 17.28 50.35
N THR A 176 59.55 16.72 49.24
CA THR A 176 58.09 16.55 49.02
C THR A 176 57.54 15.57 50.05
N SER A 177 58.27 14.53 50.42
CA SER A 177 57.85 13.57 51.44
C SER A 177 57.62 14.25 52.81
N VAL A 178 58.55 15.13 53.21
CA VAL A 178 58.40 15.96 54.40
C VAL A 178 57.10 16.80 54.34
N GLN A 179 56.86 17.50 53.23
CA GLN A 179 55.66 18.32 53.04
C GLN A 179 54.37 17.51 53.17
N ILE A 180 54.33 16.31 52.64
CA ILE A 180 53.16 15.40 52.75
C ILE A 180 52.96 14.96 54.21
N MET A 181 54.09 14.61 54.93
CA MET A 181 54.04 14.19 56.31
C MET A 181 53.54 15.30 57.25
N GLU A 182 53.97 16.57 57.02
CA GLU A 182 53.48 17.74 57.75
C GLU A 182 51.98 17.94 57.54
N ILE A 183 51.46 17.80 56.30
CA ILE A 183 50.04 17.89 56.05
C ILE A 183 49.28 16.77 56.83
N LEU A 184 49.74 15.54 56.77
CA LEU A 184 49.14 14.43 57.52
C LEU A 184 49.17 14.66 59.03
N LYS A 185 50.29 15.17 59.57
CA LYS A 185 50.42 15.46 60.97
C LYS A 185 49.48 16.54 61.46
N GLU A 186 49.23 17.57 60.67
CA GLU A 186 48.27 18.61 60.98
C GLU A 186 46.83 18.04 61.00
N ILE A 187 46.47 17.19 60.03
CA ILE A 187 45.16 16.53 59.95
C ILE A 187 44.94 15.56 61.15
N SER A 188 46.01 14.94 61.68
CA SER A 188 45.92 13.96 62.79
C SER A 188 45.51 14.54 64.12
N LYS A 189 45.49 15.90 64.27
CA LYS A 189 45.02 16.57 65.49
C LYS A 189 43.56 16.33 65.75
N ASP A 190 42.77 16.23 64.66
CA ASP A 190 41.32 16.12 64.73
C ASP A 190 40.79 14.77 64.21
N LYS A 191 41.61 13.98 63.50
CA LYS A 191 41.23 12.75 62.80
C LYS A 191 42.14 11.58 63.09
N LEU A 192 41.62 10.36 62.96
CA LEU A 192 42.45 9.15 63.03
C LEU A 192 43.18 8.96 61.70
N ILE A 193 44.51 8.96 61.68
CA ILE A 193 45.30 8.62 60.54
C ILE A 193 45.95 7.25 60.75
N ILE A 194 45.76 6.33 59.80
CA ILE A 194 46.43 5.04 59.78
C ILE A 194 47.29 5.01 58.49
N MET A 195 48.59 5.15 58.70
CA MET A 195 49.55 5.14 57.61
C MET A 195 50.27 3.82 57.58
N VAL A 196 50.42 3.23 56.44
CA VAL A 196 51.29 2.10 56.16
C VAL A 196 52.58 2.62 55.57
N THR A 197 53.71 2.16 56.07
CA THR A 197 54.98 2.56 55.53
C THR A 197 56.07 1.49 55.78
N HIS A 198 57.08 1.46 54.94
CA HIS A 198 58.28 0.65 55.16
C HIS A 198 59.49 1.50 55.66
N ASN A 199 59.30 2.84 55.74
CA ASN A 199 60.33 3.77 56.22
C ASN A 199 60.17 4.06 57.71
N PRO A 200 61.11 3.55 58.53
CA PRO A 200 61.10 3.73 59.98
C PRO A 200 61.38 5.17 60.41
N GLU A 201 62.21 5.91 59.69
CA GLU A 201 62.53 7.31 60.02
C GLU A 201 61.30 8.23 59.95
N LEU A 202 60.45 8.07 58.91
CA LEU A 202 59.22 8.81 58.81
C LEU A 202 58.23 8.39 59.86
N ALA A 203 58.10 7.09 60.17
CA ALA A 203 57.24 6.60 61.20
C ALA A 203 57.62 7.18 62.57
N ASP A 204 58.88 7.13 62.91
CA ASP A 204 59.41 7.59 64.20
C ASP A 204 59.32 9.13 64.38
N SER A 205 59.42 9.89 63.29
CA SER A 205 59.39 11.37 63.29
C SER A 205 58.01 11.96 63.40
N TYR A 206 56.98 11.30 62.80
CA TYR A 206 55.64 11.90 62.56
C TYR A 206 54.50 11.16 63.24
N ALA A 207 54.60 9.83 63.43
CA ALA A 207 53.54 9.05 64.06
C ALA A 207 53.55 9.17 65.59
N SER A 208 52.37 9.28 66.17
CA SER A 208 52.19 9.21 67.64
C SER A 208 52.18 7.81 68.15
N ARG A 209 51.93 6.80 67.32
CA ARG A 209 51.84 5.36 67.63
C ARG A 209 52.39 4.55 66.45
N ILE A 210 53.29 3.61 66.72
CA ILE A 210 53.88 2.72 65.75
C ILE A 210 53.48 1.28 66.04
N ILE A 211 52.83 0.63 65.10
CA ILE A 211 52.46 -0.77 65.11
C ILE A 211 53.39 -1.53 64.15
N ARG A 212 54.13 -2.52 64.68
CA ARG A 212 55.01 -3.30 63.87
C ARG A 212 54.34 -4.59 63.43
N LEU A 213 54.25 -4.78 62.11
CA LEU A 213 53.65 -5.94 61.47
C LEU A 213 54.74 -6.79 60.83
N LYS A 214 54.79 -8.07 61.16
CA LYS A 214 55.66 -9.04 60.54
C LYS A 214 55.00 -10.34 60.27
N ASP A 215 55.05 -10.82 59.03
CA ASP A 215 54.46 -12.09 58.55
C ASP A 215 52.98 -12.32 58.95
N GLY A 216 52.15 -11.23 58.89
CA GLY A 216 50.79 -11.25 59.20
C GLY A 216 50.41 -11.19 60.70
N LEU A 217 51.45 -10.95 61.58
CA LEU A 217 51.24 -10.83 63.02
C LEU A 217 51.75 -9.48 63.54
N ILE A 218 51.16 -8.94 64.63
CA ILE A 218 51.61 -7.77 65.32
C ILE A 218 52.77 -8.21 66.28
N THR A 219 53.88 -7.61 66.06
CA THR A 219 55.11 -7.91 66.84
C THR A 219 55.43 -6.82 67.87
N GLY A 220 54.82 -5.66 67.77
CA GLY A 220 55.00 -4.54 68.67
C GLY A 220 53.97 -3.43 68.44
N ASP A 221 53.66 -2.73 69.51
CA ASP A 221 52.79 -1.55 69.57
C ASP A 221 53.37 -0.59 70.61
N THR A 222 53.74 0.63 70.19
CA THR A 222 54.36 1.60 71.09
C THR A 222 53.46 2.23 72.12
N MET A 223 52.17 2.29 71.84
CA MET A 223 51.12 2.87 72.70
C MET A 223 49.83 2.08 72.63
N PRO A 224 49.76 0.85 73.12
CA PRO A 224 48.53 0.03 73.07
C PRO A 224 47.33 0.78 73.65
N TYR A 225 46.19 0.61 73.07
CA TYR A 225 44.90 1.23 73.48
C TYR A 225 43.87 0.14 73.57
N SER A 226 43.10 0.16 74.70
CA SER A 226 41.85 -0.65 74.84
C SER A 226 40.77 0.28 75.32
N ALA A 227 39.71 0.42 74.56
CA ALA A 227 38.57 1.22 74.95
C ALA A 227 37.76 0.51 76.04
N GLN A 228 37.50 1.16 77.22
CA GLN A 228 36.38 0.79 78.08
C GLN A 228 35.09 1.14 77.30
N ASP A 229 34.10 0.24 77.30
CA ASP A 229 32.85 0.28 76.49
C ASP A 229 32.27 1.70 76.36
N ASP A 230 32.53 2.37 75.26
CA ASP A 230 31.84 3.62 74.84
C ASP A 230 30.46 3.23 74.31
N GLU A 231 29.41 3.84 74.83
CA GLU A 231 28.03 3.71 74.30
C GLU A 231 28.00 3.98 72.80
N ALA A 232 27.38 3.07 72.07
CA ALA A 232 27.23 3.17 70.63
C ALA A 232 26.49 4.46 70.26
N ALA A 233 27.16 5.42 69.65
CA ALA A 233 26.55 6.59 69.07
C ALA A 233 25.69 6.12 67.89
N GLU A 234 24.41 6.54 67.84
CA GLU A 234 23.49 6.21 66.71
C GLU A 234 24.10 6.66 65.39
N PRO A 235 24.17 5.77 64.40
CA PRO A 235 24.75 6.13 63.11
C PRO A 235 23.84 7.15 62.39
N VAL A 236 24.35 8.32 62.12
CA VAL A 236 23.70 9.30 61.23
C VAL A 236 23.62 8.65 59.86
N GLN A 237 22.44 8.18 59.46
CA GLN A 237 22.19 7.61 58.12
C GLN A 237 22.30 8.72 57.06
N ARG A 238 23.49 8.96 56.54
CA ARG A 238 23.72 9.76 55.35
C ARG A 238 23.47 8.86 54.13
N LYS A 239 22.50 9.22 53.30
CA LYS A 239 22.17 8.45 52.06
C LYS A 239 23.14 8.84 50.94
N THR A 240 23.90 7.86 50.45
CA THR A 240 24.64 8.01 49.18
C THR A 240 23.69 7.68 48.04
N ALA A 241 23.39 8.65 47.16
CA ALA A 241 22.63 8.42 45.96
C ALA A 241 23.00 9.49 44.91
N MET A 242 23.64 9.06 43.84
CA MET A 242 23.92 9.91 42.68
C MET A 242 22.63 10.12 41.86
N SER A 243 22.30 11.37 41.55
CA SER A 243 21.17 11.69 40.66
C SER A 243 21.45 11.15 39.24
N TYR A 244 20.41 10.65 38.55
CA TYR A 244 20.53 10.19 37.14
C TYR A 244 21.01 11.30 36.19
N ILE A 245 20.60 12.56 36.44
CA ILE A 245 21.09 13.73 35.66
C ILE A 245 22.60 13.92 35.87
N THR A 246 23.10 13.68 37.10
CA THR A 246 24.53 13.72 37.38
C THR A 246 25.28 12.59 36.68
N ALA A 247 24.71 11.39 36.65
CA ALA A 247 25.24 10.26 35.89
C ALA A 247 25.32 10.57 34.39
N LEU A 248 24.22 11.16 33.83
CA LEU A 248 24.17 11.58 32.42
C LEU A 248 25.27 12.62 32.08
N SER A 249 25.41 13.66 32.93
CA SER A 249 26.44 14.69 32.76
C SER A 249 27.86 14.12 32.85
N LEU A 250 28.09 13.20 33.78
CA LEU A 250 29.39 12.51 33.94
C LEU A 250 29.72 11.65 32.70
N SER A 251 28.69 10.90 32.21
CA SER A 251 28.81 10.06 31.03
C SER A 251 29.07 10.87 29.78
N LEU A 252 28.38 12.00 29.60
CA LEU A 252 28.58 12.91 28.45
C LEU A 252 30.01 13.43 28.44
N ASN A 253 30.54 13.90 29.59
CA ASN A 253 31.90 14.37 29.70
C ASN A 253 32.90 13.25 29.35
N ASN A 254 32.65 12.04 29.81
CA ASN A 254 33.49 10.88 29.52
C ASN A 254 33.51 10.54 28.02
N LEU A 255 32.31 10.51 27.37
CA LEU A 255 32.20 10.29 25.92
C LEU A 255 32.92 11.35 25.09
N MET A 256 32.86 12.61 25.54
CA MET A 256 33.52 13.72 24.88
C MET A 256 35.08 13.66 24.98
N THR A 257 35.67 12.86 25.90
CA THR A 257 37.13 12.67 25.96
C THR A 257 37.64 11.78 24.81
N LYS A 258 36.80 10.84 24.30
CA LYS A 258 37.13 9.92 23.21
C LYS A 258 36.17 10.11 22.02
N LYS A 259 36.03 11.36 21.51
CA LYS A 259 35.05 11.76 20.49
C LYS A 259 35.00 10.83 19.26
N GLY A 260 36.18 10.44 18.73
CA GLY A 260 36.29 9.57 17.57
C GLY A 260 35.60 8.23 17.76
N ARG A 261 35.84 7.57 18.91
CA ARG A 261 35.17 6.30 19.24
C ARG A 261 33.68 6.48 19.41
N THR A 262 33.24 7.50 20.14
CA THR A 262 31.82 7.77 20.38
C THR A 262 31.05 7.98 19.08
N ILE A 263 31.59 8.77 18.15
CA ILE A 263 31.03 9.02 16.84
C ILE A 263 30.98 7.72 16.03
N LEU A 264 32.04 6.93 16.04
CA LEU A 264 32.11 5.67 15.30
C LEU A 264 31.12 4.63 15.83
N THR A 265 30.95 4.57 17.17
CA THR A 265 29.95 3.70 17.80
C THR A 265 28.54 4.13 17.46
N ALA A 266 28.25 5.46 17.52
CA ALA A 266 26.95 5.99 17.15
C ALA A 266 26.67 5.78 15.65
N PHE A 267 27.68 5.93 14.79
CA PHE A 267 27.56 5.66 13.36
C PHE A 267 27.29 4.17 13.07
N ALA A 268 28.03 3.26 13.71
CA ALA A 268 27.76 1.82 13.58
C ALA A 268 26.34 1.45 14.06
N GLY A 269 25.86 2.09 15.14
CA GLY A 269 24.49 1.93 15.62
C GLY A 269 23.43 2.54 14.69
N SER A 270 23.78 3.58 13.92
CA SER A 270 22.85 4.27 13.02
C SER A 270 22.53 3.47 11.75
N ILE A 271 23.38 2.51 11.34
CA ILE A 271 23.19 1.76 10.07
C ILE A 271 21.85 1.05 10.04
N GLY A 272 21.46 0.37 11.12
CA GLY A 272 20.15 -0.28 11.21
C GLY A 272 18.98 0.72 11.19
N ILE A 273 19.16 1.88 11.82
CA ILE A 273 18.15 2.95 11.82
C ILE A 273 18.00 3.58 10.44
N ILE A 274 19.13 3.82 9.73
CA ILE A 274 19.11 4.30 8.34
C ILE A 274 18.32 3.36 7.45
N GLY A 275 18.57 2.04 7.55
CA GLY A 275 17.86 1.05 6.74
C GLY A 275 16.33 1.07 6.95
N ILE A 276 15.87 1.06 8.21
CA ILE A 276 14.42 1.15 8.51
C ILE A 276 13.85 2.49 8.05
N ALA A 277 14.54 3.58 8.37
CA ALA A 277 14.06 4.92 8.04
C ALA A 277 13.95 5.13 6.52
N LEU A 278 14.88 4.58 5.71
CA LEU A 278 14.81 4.60 4.25
C LEU A 278 13.62 3.77 3.73
N ILE A 279 13.44 2.55 4.25
CA ILE A 279 12.31 1.70 3.83
C ILE A 279 10.99 2.38 4.17
N LEU A 280 10.85 2.90 5.40
CA LEU A 280 9.64 3.62 5.79
C LEU A 280 9.43 4.88 4.93
N SER A 281 10.51 5.59 4.56
CA SER A 281 10.41 6.78 3.71
C SER A 281 9.94 6.42 2.30
N ILE A 282 10.48 5.36 1.70
CA ILE A 282 10.09 4.89 0.37
C ILE A 282 8.67 4.33 0.41
N SER A 283 8.34 3.48 1.39
CA SER A 283 7.00 2.93 1.56
C SER A 283 5.95 4.03 1.75
N THR A 284 6.23 5.04 2.57
CA THR A 284 5.33 6.20 2.72
C THR A 284 5.16 6.95 1.42
N GLY A 285 6.25 7.16 0.66
CA GLY A 285 6.19 7.83 -0.64
C GLY A 285 5.37 7.06 -1.67
N VAL A 286 5.53 5.75 -1.70
CA VAL A 286 4.75 4.86 -2.58
C VAL A 286 3.28 4.83 -2.15
N ASN A 287 2.99 4.69 -0.85
CA ASN A 287 1.62 4.72 -0.36
C ASN A 287 0.92 6.04 -0.67
N ASN A 288 1.58 7.18 -0.43
CA ASN A 288 1.02 8.48 -0.78
C ASN A 288 0.76 8.64 -2.29
N TYR A 289 1.61 8.04 -3.13
CA TYR A 289 1.39 7.99 -4.57
C TYR A 289 0.18 7.12 -4.92
N ILE A 290 0.07 5.96 -4.31
CA ILE A 290 -1.07 5.05 -4.49
C ILE A 290 -2.36 5.69 -4.02
N ASP A 291 -2.37 6.32 -2.85
CA ASP A 291 -3.53 7.06 -2.34
C ASP A 291 -3.98 8.13 -3.34
N ARG A 292 -3.03 8.87 -3.93
CA ARG A 292 -3.33 9.86 -4.98
C ARG A 292 -3.86 9.21 -6.26
N VAL A 293 -3.21 8.15 -6.74
CA VAL A 293 -3.69 7.38 -7.91
C VAL A 293 -5.09 6.84 -7.64
N GLN A 294 -5.35 6.38 -6.43
CA GLN A 294 -6.66 5.90 -6.02
C GLN A 294 -7.71 7.02 -6.00
N GLU A 295 -7.39 8.19 -5.44
CA GLU A 295 -8.30 9.36 -5.45
C GLU A 295 -8.61 9.82 -6.88
N ASP A 296 -7.59 9.92 -7.74
CA ASP A 296 -7.77 10.26 -9.15
C ASP A 296 -8.57 9.18 -9.90
N THR A 297 -8.30 7.90 -9.60
CA THR A 297 -9.03 6.77 -10.19
C THR A 297 -10.49 6.77 -9.76
N LEU A 298 -10.80 7.02 -8.49
CA LEU A 298 -12.18 7.10 -8.01
C LEU A 298 -12.96 8.23 -8.66
N SER A 299 -12.29 9.35 -8.95
CA SER A 299 -12.90 10.45 -9.70
C SER A 299 -13.26 10.06 -11.13
N SER A 300 -12.49 9.14 -11.73
CA SER A 300 -12.67 8.67 -13.11
C SER A 300 -13.54 7.42 -13.23
N TYR A 301 -13.62 6.60 -12.16
CA TYR A 301 -14.42 5.37 -12.12
C TYR A 301 -15.45 5.43 -10.98
N PRO A 302 -16.65 5.91 -11.27
CA PRO A 302 -17.72 6.00 -10.28
C PRO A 302 -18.20 4.61 -9.85
N ILE A 303 -18.99 4.57 -8.77
CA ILE A 303 -19.84 3.41 -8.47
C ILE A 303 -20.90 3.39 -9.58
N SER A 304 -20.84 2.38 -10.45
CA SER A 304 -21.74 2.26 -11.60
C SER A 304 -22.76 1.16 -11.36
N ILE A 305 -24.02 1.53 -11.39
CA ILE A 305 -25.17 0.64 -11.24
C ILE A 305 -25.91 0.68 -12.58
N GLN A 306 -26.08 -0.47 -13.22
CA GLN A 306 -26.82 -0.60 -14.49
C GLN A 306 -28.17 -1.25 -14.24
N ALA A 307 -29.17 -0.91 -15.03
CA ALA A 307 -30.49 -1.53 -14.96
C ALA A 307 -30.43 -3.05 -15.23
N GLU A 308 -29.58 -3.46 -16.16
CA GLU A 308 -29.27 -4.86 -16.41
C GLU A 308 -27.80 -5.09 -16.04
N SER A 309 -27.52 -5.94 -15.06
CA SER A 309 -26.17 -6.29 -14.65
C SER A 309 -25.92 -7.79 -14.81
N VAL A 310 -24.72 -8.13 -15.27
CA VAL A 310 -24.26 -9.52 -15.27
C VAL A 310 -23.29 -9.68 -14.11
N ASP A 311 -23.55 -10.62 -13.22
CA ASP A 311 -22.61 -10.89 -12.13
C ASP A 311 -21.30 -11.49 -12.68
N MET A 312 -20.33 -10.62 -12.91
CA MET A 312 -18.98 -10.98 -13.35
C MET A 312 -18.05 -11.35 -12.19
N SER A 313 -18.53 -11.27 -10.95
CA SER A 313 -17.67 -11.50 -9.78
C SER A 313 -17.24 -12.96 -9.68
N SER A 314 -18.12 -13.89 -10.01
CA SER A 314 -17.84 -15.32 -10.08
C SER A 314 -16.84 -15.66 -11.20
N LEU A 315 -16.97 -15.02 -12.35
CA LEU A 315 -16.05 -15.18 -13.48
C LEU A 315 -14.67 -14.60 -13.17
N MET A 316 -14.64 -13.41 -12.57
CA MET A 316 -13.40 -12.72 -12.21
C MET A 316 -12.64 -13.44 -11.09
N THR A 317 -13.35 -13.96 -10.08
CA THR A 317 -12.77 -14.78 -9.01
C THR A 317 -12.22 -16.10 -9.55
N THR A 318 -12.87 -16.70 -10.51
CA THR A 318 -12.39 -17.92 -11.18
C THR A 318 -11.14 -17.62 -12.03
N LEU A 319 -11.14 -16.52 -12.81
CA LEU A 319 -9.98 -16.09 -13.61
C LEU A 319 -8.77 -15.69 -12.78
N MET A 320 -8.97 -15.05 -11.62
CA MET A 320 -7.89 -14.64 -10.72
C MET A 320 -7.40 -15.79 -9.82
N GLY A 321 -8.02 -16.96 -9.87
CA GLY A 321 -7.68 -18.08 -9.00
C GLY A 321 -7.95 -17.80 -7.51
N ILE A 322 -8.77 -16.80 -7.19
CA ILE A 322 -9.04 -16.35 -5.82
C ILE A 322 -10.01 -17.30 -5.10
N ASN A 323 -10.71 -18.16 -5.81
CA ASN A 323 -11.54 -19.24 -5.24
C ASN A 323 -10.73 -20.31 -4.50
N SER A 324 -9.51 -20.01 -4.13
CA SER A 324 -8.61 -20.89 -3.39
C SER A 324 -8.85 -20.94 -1.88
N GLU A 325 -9.95 -20.42 -1.35
CA GLU A 325 -10.30 -20.67 0.07
C GLU A 325 -10.54 -22.16 0.37
N ASN A 326 -10.60 -23.01 -0.66
CA ASN A 326 -10.65 -24.47 -0.54
C ASN A 326 -9.56 -25.21 -1.32
N ALA A 327 -8.43 -24.57 -1.61
CA ALA A 327 -7.27 -25.26 -2.19
C ALA A 327 -6.48 -26.10 -1.14
N GLU A 328 -7.16 -26.78 -0.25
CA GLU A 328 -6.63 -28.01 0.26
C GLU A 328 -6.58 -28.99 -0.91
N ASN A 329 -5.36 -29.34 -1.36
CA ASN A 329 -5.14 -30.35 -2.39
C ASN A 329 -5.97 -31.59 -2.04
N LYS A 330 -7.09 -31.77 -2.74
CA LYS A 330 -7.99 -32.94 -2.57
C LYS A 330 -7.41 -34.22 -3.09
N HIS A 331 -6.17 -34.21 -3.53
CA HIS A 331 -5.48 -35.38 -4.12
C HIS A 331 -4.00 -35.39 -3.71
N ASP A 332 -3.39 -36.56 -3.70
CA ASP A 332 -1.95 -36.73 -3.50
C ASP A 332 -1.19 -36.21 -4.74
N LYS A 333 0.06 -35.79 -4.56
CA LYS A 333 0.91 -35.25 -5.64
C LYS A 333 1.72 -36.33 -6.36
N ASP A 334 1.11 -37.47 -6.63
CA ASP A 334 1.75 -38.67 -7.18
C ASP A 334 1.50 -38.89 -8.68
N ALA A 335 0.61 -38.10 -9.29
CA ALA A 335 0.26 -38.16 -10.69
C ALA A 335 0.01 -36.72 -11.27
N VAL A 336 -0.24 -36.66 -12.59
CA VAL A 336 -0.76 -35.46 -13.24
C VAL A 336 -2.28 -35.45 -13.14
N TYR A 337 -2.84 -34.42 -12.52
CA TYR A 337 -4.27 -34.25 -12.33
C TYR A 337 -4.80 -33.17 -13.26
N GLY A 338 -5.97 -33.36 -13.80
CA GLY A 338 -6.64 -32.38 -14.64
C GLY A 338 -7.17 -31.21 -13.82
N ASN A 339 -6.96 -29.99 -14.32
CA ASN A 339 -7.52 -28.77 -13.74
C ASN A 339 -8.84 -28.42 -14.44
N THR A 340 -9.87 -28.14 -13.67
CA THR A 340 -11.24 -27.89 -14.15
C THR A 340 -11.55 -26.42 -14.43
N ILE A 341 -10.55 -25.52 -14.39
CA ILE A 341 -10.72 -24.06 -14.56
C ILE A 341 -11.52 -23.73 -15.83
N MET A 342 -11.27 -24.44 -16.94
CA MET A 342 -11.99 -24.17 -18.19
C MET A 342 -13.47 -24.52 -18.09
N TYR A 343 -13.81 -25.65 -17.45
CA TYR A 343 -15.19 -26.05 -17.22
C TYR A 343 -15.89 -25.15 -16.20
N GLU A 344 -15.18 -24.71 -15.15
CA GLU A 344 -15.69 -23.76 -14.18
C GLU A 344 -15.97 -22.40 -14.85
N MET A 345 -15.08 -21.96 -15.74
CA MET A 345 -15.25 -20.76 -16.52
C MET A 345 -16.43 -20.88 -17.51
N MET A 346 -16.60 -22.01 -18.19
CA MET A 346 -17.76 -22.24 -19.05
C MET A 346 -19.05 -22.29 -18.23
N ASN A 347 -19.04 -22.92 -17.08
CA ASN A 347 -20.20 -22.93 -16.20
C ASN A 347 -20.54 -21.54 -15.68
N ALA A 348 -19.53 -20.75 -15.28
CA ALA A 348 -19.73 -19.36 -14.85
C ALA A 348 -20.30 -18.49 -15.99
N MET A 349 -19.85 -18.68 -17.23
CA MET A 349 -20.38 -17.98 -18.40
C MET A 349 -21.82 -18.42 -18.74
N THR A 350 -22.16 -19.70 -18.54
CA THR A 350 -23.48 -20.23 -18.85
C THR A 350 -24.49 -19.96 -17.73
N SER A 351 -24.03 -19.79 -16.50
CA SER A 351 -24.86 -19.48 -15.33
C SER A 351 -24.87 -17.98 -14.97
N ALA A 352 -24.26 -17.14 -15.82
CA ALA A 352 -24.36 -15.69 -15.65
C ALA A 352 -25.83 -15.27 -15.88
N GLU A 353 -26.58 -15.19 -14.81
CA GLU A 353 -27.95 -14.66 -14.83
C GLU A 353 -27.86 -13.14 -15.03
N ILE A 354 -28.64 -12.64 -16.00
CA ILE A 354 -28.86 -11.20 -16.13
C ILE A 354 -29.74 -10.82 -14.93
N GLN A 355 -29.15 -10.03 -14.02
CA GLN A 355 -29.88 -9.46 -12.89
C GLN A 355 -30.42 -8.10 -13.30
N GLU A 356 -31.71 -7.90 -13.12
CA GLU A 356 -32.37 -6.62 -13.33
C GLU A 356 -32.36 -5.82 -12.03
N ASN A 357 -31.88 -4.58 -12.09
CA ASN A 357 -31.89 -3.64 -10.99
C ASN A 357 -33.05 -2.65 -11.16
N ASN A 358 -33.82 -2.42 -10.13
CA ASN A 358 -34.84 -1.39 -10.12
C ASN A 358 -34.23 0.01 -9.96
N VAL A 359 -33.57 0.50 -11.02
CA VAL A 359 -32.90 1.81 -11.02
C VAL A 359 -33.86 2.98 -10.96
N THR A 360 -35.16 2.78 -11.31
CA THR A 360 -36.21 3.79 -11.21
C THR A 360 -36.47 4.17 -9.76
N ASP A 361 -36.74 3.18 -8.91
CA ASP A 361 -36.95 3.41 -7.48
C ASP A 361 -35.67 3.86 -6.76
N LEU A 362 -34.53 3.30 -7.21
CA LEU A 362 -33.21 3.77 -6.72
C LEU A 362 -33.03 5.26 -7.01
N LYS A 363 -33.37 5.74 -8.23
CA LYS A 363 -33.25 7.17 -8.57
C LYS A 363 -34.08 8.03 -7.61
N VAL A 364 -35.31 7.66 -7.35
CA VAL A 364 -36.19 8.39 -6.41
C VAL A 364 -35.56 8.45 -5.02
N PHE A 365 -35.02 7.32 -4.54
CA PHE A 365 -34.33 7.25 -3.25
C PHE A 365 -33.09 8.14 -3.22
N LEU A 366 -32.22 8.05 -4.23
CA LEU A 366 -30.99 8.85 -4.30
C LEU A 366 -31.28 10.35 -4.35
N ASP A 367 -32.26 10.78 -5.18
CA ASP A 367 -32.68 12.18 -5.29
C ASP A 367 -33.24 12.70 -3.94
N GLU A 368 -33.97 11.87 -3.21
CA GLU A 368 -34.48 12.21 -1.87
C GLU A 368 -33.32 12.34 -0.86
N GLN A 369 -32.33 11.41 -0.88
CA GLN A 369 -31.18 11.47 0.00
C GLN A 369 -30.27 12.67 -0.31
N MET A 370 -30.08 13.01 -1.57
CA MET A 370 -29.30 14.19 -1.97
C MET A 370 -29.96 15.51 -1.57
N SER A 371 -31.28 15.55 -1.52
CA SER A 371 -32.04 16.74 -1.08
C SER A 371 -31.99 16.99 0.43
N LYS A 372 -31.55 16.03 1.23
CA LYS A 372 -31.46 16.07 2.68
C LYS A 372 -30.00 16.14 3.13
N ASP A 373 -29.74 16.56 4.37
CA ASP A 373 -28.44 16.39 5.02
C ASP A 373 -28.28 14.93 5.43
N SER A 374 -27.89 14.11 4.46
CA SER A 374 -27.77 12.65 4.59
C SER A 374 -26.33 12.19 4.47
N LYS A 375 -26.09 10.93 4.76
CA LYS A 375 -24.78 10.29 4.55
C LYS A 375 -24.38 10.33 3.08
N LEU A 376 -25.34 10.19 2.16
CA LEU A 376 -25.09 10.28 0.72
C LEU A 376 -24.67 11.70 0.29
N SER A 377 -25.43 12.74 0.68
CA SER A 377 -25.12 14.13 0.29
C SER A 377 -23.79 14.65 0.83
N GLN A 378 -23.30 14.08 1.94
CA GLN A 378 -22.00 14.44 2.53
C GLN A 378 -20.81 13.74 1.84
N ASN A 379 -21.03 12.61 1.17
CA ASN A 379 -19.98 11.76 0.61
C ASN A 379 -19.99 11.68 -0.92
N ALA A 380 -21.15 11.72 -1.56
CA ALA A 380 -21.22 11.75 -3.02
C ALA A 380 -20.90 13.16 -3.54
N THR A 381 -19.96 13.24 -4.48
CA THR A 381 -19.58 14.51 -5.13
C THR A 381 -20.55 14.85 -6.26
N ASN A 382 -21.02 13.82 -6.99
CA ASN A 382 -21.98 13.96 -8.08
C ASN A 382 -22.71 12.64 -8.33
N ILE A 383 -23.94 12.72 -8.87
CA ILE A 383 -24.70 11.58 -9.36
C ILE A 383 -25.07 11.87 -10.81
N GLN A 384 -24.69 10.97 -11.71
CA GLN A 384 -25.05 11.04 -13.12
C GLN A 384 -25.99 9.90 -13.46
N TYR A 385 -27.16 10.23 -13.95
CA TYR A 385 -28.09 9.25 -14.52
C TYR A 385 -27.79 9.08 -16.01
N THR A 386 -27.61 7.86 -16.45
CA THR A 386 -27.34 7.51 -17.85
C THR A 386 -28.58 6.92 -18.50
N TYR A 387 -28.73 7.18 -19.78
CA TYR A 387 -29.88 6.74 -20.56
C TYR A 387 -29.41 6.08 -21.86
N ASN A 388 -30.05 5.01 -22.28
CA ASN A 388 -29.76 4.36 -23.56
C ASN A 388 -30.36 5.19 -24.75
N LEU A 389 -29.93 6.44 -24.83
CA LEU A 389 -30.41 7.37 -25.85
C LEU A 389 -29.67 7.13 -27.19
N PRO A 390 -30.39 6.74 -28.28
CA PRO A 390 -29.73 6.55 -29.57
C PRO A 390 -29.38 7.88 -30.23
N MET A 391 -28.09 8.21 -30.22
CA MET A 391 -27.57 9.46 -30.82
C MET A 391 -27.18 9.22 -32.29
N ASN A 392 -28.11 9.50 -33.18
CA ASN A 392 -27.85 9.42 -34.63
C ASN A 392 -27.18 10.68 -35.16
N LEU A 393 -25.90 10.74 -35.04
CA LEU A 393 -25.03 11.85 -35.41
C LEU A 393 -24.38 11.64 -36.77
N TYR A 394 -24.51 12.63 -37.63
CA TYR A 394 -23.95 12.61 -38.98
C TYR A 394 -23.09 13.84 -39.21
N THR A 395 -22.08 13.69 -40.04
CA THR A 395 -21.24 14.79 -40.53
C THR A 395 -20.92 14.60 -42.00
N LYS A 396 -20.31 15.60 -42.63
CA LYS A 396 -19.74 15.47 -43.99
C LYS A 396 -18.27 15.11 -43.87
N ASP A 397 -17.86 14.05 -44.58
CA ASP A 397 -16.48 13.68 -44.70
C ASP A 397 -15.67 14.66 -45.59
N ALA A 398 -14.38 14.39 -45.81
CA ALA A 398 -13.50 15.24 -46.61
C ALA A 398 -13.97 15.37 -48.06
N ASP A 399 -14.70 14.38 -48.63
CA ASP A 399 -15.28 14.40 -49.94
C ASP A 399 -16.69 15.03 -50.01
N GLY A 400 -17.23 15.45 -48.85
CA GLY A 400 -18.56 16.02 -48.70
C GLY A 400 -19.71 15.01 -48.66
N LYS A 401 -19.42 13.71 -48.51
CA LYS A 401 -20.39 12.63 -48.33
C LYS A 401 -20.88 12.63 -46.88
N ILE A 402 -22.19 12.44 -46.69
CA ILE A 402 -22.76 12.32 -45.33
C ILE A 402 -22.42 10.94 -44.78
N VAL A 403 -21.75 10.95 -43.65
CA VAL A 403 -21.32 9.74 -42.93
C VAL A 403 -21.84 9.80 -41.49
N LYS A 404 -22.16 8.63 -40.90
CA LYS A 404 -22.52 8.54 -39.49
C LYS A 404 -21.24 8.71 -38.65
N SER A 405 -21.29 9.56 -37.63
CA SER A 405 -20.19 9.83 -36.73
C SER A 405 -20.08 8.76 -35.64
N ASP A 406 -19.82 7.53 -36.07
CA ASP A 406 -19.83 6.33 -35.24
C ASP A 406 -18.87 5.31 -35.84
N VAL A 407 -17.86 4.90 -35.05
CA VAL A 407 -16.81 3.96 -35.50
C VAL A 407 -17.39 2.60 -35.89
N MET A 408 -18.36 2.09 -35.13
CA MET A 408 -18.93 0.78 -35.41
C MET A 408 -19.71 0.78 -36.74
N SER A 409 -20.45 1.82 -37.01
CA SER A 409 -21.14 1.99 -38.29
C SER A 409 -20.18 2.13 -39.48
N LEU A 410 -19.02 2.77 -39.26
CA LEU A 410 -17.96 2.86 -40.28
C LEU A 410 -17.33 1.50 -40.54
N MET A 411 -17.01 0.74 -39.49
CA MET A 411 -16.48 -0.61 -39.58
C MET A 411 -17.45 -1.59 -40.25
N SER A 412 -18.76 -1.50 -39.93
CA SER A 412 -19.79 -2.33 -40.56
C SER A 412 -19.86 -2.07 -42.07
N LYS A 413 -19.93 -0.81 -42.48
CA LYS A 413 -19.88 -0.45 -43.91
C LYS A 413 -18.61 -0.92 -44.64
N MET A 414 -17.50 -0.90 -43.92
CA MET A 414 -16.23 -1.44 -44.44
C MET A 414 -16.33 -2.94 -44.72
N ARG A 415 -16.82 -3.69 -43.73
CA ARG A 415 -16.98 -5.15 -43.86
C ARG A 415 -17.98 -5.49 -44.95
N ALA A 416 -19.13 -4.82 -45.00
CA ALA A 416 -20.15 -5.00 -46.06
C ALA A 416 -19.54 -4.78 -47.47
N GLY A 417 -18.66 -3.77 -47.62
CA GLY A 417 -17.97 -3.52 -48.87
C GLY A 417 -17.00 -4.63 -49.28
N VAL A 418 -16.55 -5.46 -48.36
CA VAL A 418 -15.58 -6.55 -48.61
C VAL A 418 -16.25 -7.92 -48.73
N ILE A 419 -17.19 -8.25 -47.85
CA ILE A 419 -17.80 -9.59 -47.74
C ILE A 419 -19.27 -9.65 -48.27
N GLY A 420 -19.82 -8.51 -48.64
CA GLY A 420 -21.23 -8.36 -49.05
C GLY A 420 -22.19 -8.14 -47.91
N ASP A 421 -23.33 -7.47 -48.23
CA ASP A 421 -24.27 -7.02 -47.20
C ASP A 421 -24.95 -8.17 -46.43
N GLU A 422 -25.23 -9.32 -47.04
CA GLU A 422 -25.86 -10.47 -46.41
C GLU A 422 -24.93 -11.15 -45.39
N ALA A 423 -23.66 -11.31 -45.75
CA ALA A 423 -22.66 -11.87 -44.84
C ALA A 423 -22.36 -10.94 -43.67
N GLU A 424 -22.34 -9.62 -43.91
CA GLU A 424 -22.17 -8.61 -42.84
C GLU A 424 -23.34 -8.62 -41.84
N GLN A 425 -24.56 -8.78 -42.26
CA GLN A 425 -25.75 -8.89 -41.36
C GLN A 425 -25.60 -10.08 -40.42
N SER A 426 -25.14 -11.23 -40.92
CA SER A 426 -24.88 -12.43 -40.11
C SER A 426 -23.74 -12.21 -39.10
N VAL A 427 -22.67 -11.58 -39.52
CA VAL A 427 -21.53 -11.25 -38.62
C VAL A 427 -21.94 -10.24 -37.55
N ASN A 428 -22.72 -9.21 -37.90
CA ASN A 428 -23.20 -8.23 -36.93
C ASN A 428 -24.12 -8.84 -35.91
N GLN A 429 -25.00 -9.74 -36.34
CA GLN A 429 -25.90 -10.46 -35.43
C GLN A 429 -25.14 -11.36 -34.46
N SER A 430 -24.12 -12.07 -34.95
CA SER A 430 -23.25 -12.90 -34.12
C SER A 430 -22.43 -12.06 -33.14
N MET A 431 -21.88 -10.92 -33.58
CA MET A 431 -21.15 -10.00 -32.71
C MET A 431 -22.06 -9.36 -31.67
N ASN A 432 -23.23 -8.90 -32.02
CA ASN A 432 -24.19 -8.34 -31.07
C ASN A 432 -24.63 -9.37 -30.01
N ASN A 433 -24.83 -10.62 -30.41
CA ASN A 433 -25.14 -11.71 -29.49
C ASN A 433 -23.95 -12.00 -28.58
N MET A 434 -22.72 -11.97 -29.10
CA MET A 434 -21.51 -12.18 -28.30
C MET A 434 -21.27 -11.03 -27.31
N PHE A 435 -21.48 -9.79 -27.71
CA PHE A 435 -21.31 -8.63 -26.83
C PHE A 435 -22.42 -8.51 -25.77
N SER A 436 -23.68 -8.83 -26.14
CA SER A 436 -24.77 -8.82 -25.18
C SER A 436 -24.70 -9.97 -24.17
N SER A 437 -24.12 -11.11 -24.54
CA SER A 437 -23.99 -12.26 -23.64
C SER A 437 -22.72 -12.23 -22.77
N SER A 438 -21.69 -11.44 -23.14
CA SER A 438 -20.39 -11.48 -22.46
C SER A 438 -20.17 -10.38 -21.42
N GLY A 439 -21.09 -9.41 -21.29
CA GLY A 439 -20.91 -8.30 -20.35
C GLY A 439 -19.64 -7.47 -20.56
N MET A 440 -18.94 -7.63 -21.68
CA MET A 440 -17.68 -6.95 -22.01
C MET A 440 -17.90 -5.50 -22.44
N SER A 441 -18.54 -4.69 -21.58
CA SER A 441 -18.71 -3.26 -21.84
C SER A 441 -17.38 -2.49 -21.87
N SER A 442 -16.32 -3.02 -21.26
CA SER A 442 -15.01 -2.38 -21.22
C SER A 442 -14.28 -2.34 -22.57
N THR A 443 -14.54 -3.31 -23.45
CA THR A 443 -13.93 -3.31 -24.80
C THR A 443 -14.65 -2.34 -25.75
N GLN A 444 -15.91 -2.02 -25.46
CA GLN A 444 -16.70 -1.08 -26.23
C GLN A 444 -16.28 0.38 -26.00
N SER A 445 -15.66 0.69 -24.85
CA SER A 445 -15.20 2.04 -24.51
C SER A 445 -14.13 2.60 -25.46
N GLN A 446 -13.33 1.75 -26.09
CA GLN A 446 -12.31 2.18 -27.07
C GLN A 446 -12.87 2.69 -28.40
N PHE A 447 -14.13 2.42 -28.69
CA PHE A 447 -14.79 2.81 -29.95
C PHE A 447 -15.84 3.90 -29.76
N VAL A 448 -15.99 4.41 -28.51
CA VAL A 448 -16.95 5.48 -28.21
C VAL A 448 -16.40 6.81 -28.74
N VAL A 449 -17.12 7.40 -29.72
CA VAL A 449 -16.78 8.75 -30.24
C VAL A 449 -17.41 9.82 -29.38
N TRP A 450 -18.67 9.65 -29.01
CA TRP A 450 -19.50 10.64 -28.34
C TRP A 450 -19.79 10.21 -26.89
N GLN A 451 -19.46 11.07 -25.95
CA GLN A 451 -19.68 10.80 -24.54
C GLN A 451 -20.32 12.01 -23.84
N GLU A 452 -21.31 11.73 -22.99
CA GLU A 452 -21.90 12.76 -22.14
C GLU A 452 -20.88 13.16 -21.06
N MET A 453 -20.63 14.45 -20.95
CA MET A 453 -19.79 15.02 -19.90
C MET A 453 -20.52 15.03 -18.56
N LEU A 454 -19.76 14.84 -17.48
CA LEU A 454 -20.30 14.90 -16.13
C LEU A 454 -20.99 16.27 -15.91
N PRO A 455 -22.30 16.29 -15.59
CA PRO A 455 -23.02 17.53 -15.44
C PRO A 455 -22.64 18.27 -14.16
N GLY A 456 -22.62 19.61 -14.24
CA GLY A 456 -22.62 20.49 -13.09
C GLY A 456 -24.04 20.80 -12.60
N ASP A 457 -24.16 21.63 -11.58
CA ASP A 457 -25.44 22.07 -11.01
C ASP A 457 -26.31 22.82 -12.05
N ASP A 458 -25.67 23.43 -13.05
CA ASP A 458 -26.33 24.12 -14.17
C ASP A 458 -26.72 23.18 -15.33
N GLY A 459 -26.46 21.87 -15.20
CA GLY A 459 -26.69 20.88 -16.25
C GLY A 459 -25.68 20.93 -17.40
N LEU A 460 -24.63 21.75 -17.30
CA LEU A 460 -23.58 21.84 -18.31
C LEU A 460 -22.40 20.94 -17.95
N ILE A 461 -21.41 21.47 -17.23
CA ILE A 461 -20.17 20.72 -16.98
C ILE A 461 -19.74 20.86 -15.52
N SER A 462 -19.48 19.72 -14.88
CA SER A 462 -18.98 19.68 -13.51
C SER A 462 -17.59 20.36 -13.39
N PRO A 463 -17.34 21.16 -12.33
CA PRO A 463 -16.02 21.66 -12.02
C PRO A 463 -14.96 20.55 -11.85
N MET A 464 -15.38 19.37 -11.41
CA MET A 464 -14.52 18.20 -11.27
C MET A 464 -13.94 17.78 -12.62
N LEU A 465 -14.76 17.72 -13.66
CA LEU A 465 -14.32 17.42 -15.01
C LEU A 465 -13.45 18.54 -15.58
N GLN A 466 -13.83 19.80 -15.37
CA GLN A 466 -13.08 20.94 -15.88
C GLN A 466 -11.64 21.01 -15.31
N ASN A 467 -11.45 20.60 -14.08
CA ASN A 467 -10.13 20.59 -13.42
C ASN A 467 -9.18 19.50 -13.96
N GLN A 468 -9.71 18.49 -14.63
CA GLN A 468 -8.89 17.40 -15.20
C GLN A 468 -8.41 17.68 -16.63
N TYR A 469 -8.91 18.74 -17.27
CA TYR A 469 -8.61 19.03 -18.67
C TYR A 469 -8.21 20.49 -18.89
N ASP A 470 -7.18 20.68 -19.69
CA ASP A 470 -6.69 21.98 -20.14
C ASP A 470 -7.38 22.37 -21.44
N VAL A 471 -7.92 23.59 -21.55
CA VAL A 471 -8.49 24.13 -22.77
C VAL A 471 -7.35 24.62 -23.69
N LEU A 472 -7.10 23.89 -24.77
CA LEU A 472 -6.09 24.25 -25.77
C LEU A 472 -6.57 25.35 -26.74
N TYR A 473 -7.84 25.31 -27.09
CA TYR A 473 -8.45 26.26 -28.02
C TYR A 473 -9.96 26.41 -27.74
N GLY A 474 -10.50 27.62 -27.94
CA GLY A 474 -11.92 27.91 -27.76
C GLY A 474 -12.36 28.00 -26.30
N SER A 475 -13.46 27.39 -25.96
CA SER A 475 -14.03 27.38 -24.59
C SER A 475 -14.82 26.10 -24.32
N TRP A 476 -15.12 25.86 -23.07
CA TRP A 476 -16.12 24.86 -22.68
C TRP A 476 -17.51 25.22 -23.21
N PRO A 477 -18.39 24.20 -23.52
CA PRO A 477 -19.77 24.39 -23.91
C PRO A 477 -20.57 25.24 -22.91
N LYS A 478 -21.42 26.10 -23.46
CA LYS A 478 -22.35 26.97 -22.70
C LYS A 478 -23.81 26.75 -23.08
N ASN A 479 -24.04 26.02 -24.16
CA ASN A 479 -25.36 25.72 -24.67
C ASN A 479 -25.46 24.23 -25.01
N TYR A 480 -26.67 23.71 -25.15
CA TYR A 480 -26.90 22.30 -25.45
C TYR A 480 -26.34 21.84 -26.81
N ASP A 481 -26.24 22.76 -27.79
CA ASP A 481 -25.78 22.50 -29.17
C ASP A 481 -24.23 22.63 -29.32
N GLU A 482 -23.52 22.87 -28.24
CA GLU A 482 -22.09 23.03 -28.19
C GLU A 482 -21.41 21.78 -27.65
N VAL A 483 -20.30 21.37 -28.31
CA VAL A 483 -19.52 20.20 -27.93
C VAL A 483 -18.02 20.52 -27.94
N VAL A 484 -17.20 19.67 -27.28
CA VAL A 484 -15.74 19.81 -27.28
C VAL A 484 -15.08 18.58 -27.86
N LEU A 485 -13.95 18.79 -28.56
CA LEU A 485 -13.04 17.70 -28.94
C LEU A 485 -12.04 17.45 -27.80
N ILE A 486 -11.85 16.20 -27.48
CA ILE A 486 -10.90 15.72 -26.46
C ILE A 486 -9.74 15.08 -27.20
N VAL A 487 -8.51 15.50 -26.89
CA VAL A 487 -7.28 14.95 -27.44
C VAL A 487 -6.45 14.34 -26.30
N ASP A 488 -5.56 13.41 -26.65
CA ASP A 488 -4.65 12.79 -25.70
C ASP A 488 -3.52 13.74 -25.24
N GLU A 489 -2.60 13.25 -24.44
CA GLU A 489 -1.44 14.01 -23.92
C GLU A 489 -0.52 14.54 -25.02
N ASN A 490 -0.50 13.90 -26.20
CA ASN A 490 0.28 14.28 -27.38
C ASN A 490 -0.47 15.18 -28.37
N ASN A 491 -1.71 15.58 -28.05
CA ASN A 491 -2.66 16.28 -28.93
C ASN A 491 -3.11 15.41 -30.13
N GLU A 492 -3.20 14.11 -29.93
CA GLU A 492 -3.60 13.16 -30.97
C GLU A 492 -5.02 12.63 -30.71
N VAL A 493 -5.67 12.19 -31.76
CA VAL A 493 -6.90 11.39 -31.75
C VAL A 493 -6.72 10.19 -32.68
N SER A 494 -7.35 9.07 -32.38
CA SER A 494 -7.19 7.87 -33.20
C SER A 494 -7.68 8.08 -34.64
N ASP A 495 -7.08 7.36 -35.58
CA ASP A 495 -7.50 7.43 -37.00
C ASP A 495 -8.97 7.15 -37.19
N MET A 496 -9.55 6.19 -36.46
CA MET A 496 -10.96 5.88 -36.52
C MET A 496 -11.83 7.06 -36.13
N VAL A 497 -11.42 7.81 -35.12
CA VAL A 497 -12.09 9.04 -34.70
C VAL A 497 -12.00 10.11 -35.79
N LEU A 498 -10.86 10.25 -36.48
CA LEU A 498 -10.70 11.21 -37.60
C LEU A 498 -11.69 10.94 -38.74
N TYR A 499 -11.98 9.66 -39.01
CA TYR A 499 -13.03 9.30 -40.00
C TYR A 499 -14.42 9.62 -39.46
N ALA A 500 -14.70 9.33 -38.19
CA ALA A 500 -15.98 9.64 -37.56
C ALA A 500 -16.24 11.15 -37.43
N LEU A 501 -15.19 11.97 -37.29
CA LEU A 501 -15.23 13.42 -37.34
C LEU A 501 -15.39 13.98 -38.76
N GLY A 502 -15.29 13.14 -39.78
CA GLY A 502 -15.32 13.57 -41.17
C GLY A 502 -14.09 14.39 -41.58
N LEU A 503 -12.97 14.27 -40.87
CA LEU A 503 -11.71 14.91 -41.24
C LEU A 503 -10.96 14.14 -42.33
N LYS A 504 -11.17 12.83 -42.42
CA LYS A 504 -10.72 11.95 -43.51
C LYS A 504 -11.88 11.46 -44.36
N SER A 505 -11.59 11.05 -45.61
CA SER A 505 -12.57 10.49 -46.53
C SER A 505 -12.90 9.03 -46.19
N SER A 506 -14.15 8.66 -46.22
CA SER A 506 -14.57 7.25 -46.08
C SER A 506 -14.06 6.37 -47.24
N ASN A 507 -13.79 6.95 -48.42
CA ASN A 507 -13.20 6.24 -49.53
C ASN A 507 -11.71 5.90 -49.31
N ASP A 508 -10.96 6.78 -48.63
CA ASP A 508 -9.55 6.52 -48.29
C ASP A 508 -9.43 5.33 -47.33
N MET A 509 -10.35 5.24 -46.37
CA MET A 509 -10.44 4.12 -45.42
C MET A 509 -10.70 2.78 -46.15
N LEU A 510 -11.67 2.75 -47.08
CA LEU A 510 -11.96 1.56 -47.88
C LEU A 510 -10.79 1.17 -48.77
N SER A 511 -10.10 2.15 -49.41
CA SER A 511 -8.93 1.94 -50.22
C SER A 511 -7.75 1.38 -49.42
N ALA A 512 -7.49 1.91 -48.24
CA ALA A 512 -6.42 1.42 -47.34
C ALA A 512 -6.66 -0.04 -46.92
N MET A 513 -7.90 -0.40 -46.61
CA MET A 513 -8.24 -1.76 -46.24
C MET A 513 -8.16 -2.75 -47.42
N THR A 514 -8.63 -2.34 -48.57
CA THR A 514 -8.54 -3.16 -49.79
C THR A 514 -7.05 -3.40 -50.17
N GLY A 515 -6.21 -2.35 -50.03
CA GLY A 515 -4.75 -2.46 -50.23
C GLY A 515 -4.13 -3.44 -49.24
N TYR A 516 -4.48 -3.35 -47.95
CA TYR A 516 -4.01 -4.27 -46.91
C TYR A 516 -4.40 -5.74 -47.26
N MET A 517 -5.63 -6.00 -47.64
CA MET A 517 -6.09 -7.35 -48.04
C MET A 517 -5.40 -7.87 -49.29
N SER A 518 -4.94 -6.99 -50.20
CA SER A 518 -4.11 -7.36 -51.33
C SER A 518 -2.61 -7.46 -51.02
N GLY A 519 -2.21 -7.29 -49.79
CA GLY A 519 -0.82 -7.42 -49.32
C GLY A 519 0.03 -6.16 -49.50
N GLU A 520 -0.59 -5.00 -49.70
CA GLU A 520 0.10 -3.71 -49.71
C GLU A 520 0.32 -3.20 -48.29
N GLU A 521 1.55 -2.78 -47.94
CA GLU A 521 1.82 -2.12 -46.67
C GLU A 521 1.24 -0.69 -46.69
N VAL A 522 0.46 -0.37 -45.64
CA VAL A 522 -0.05 0.99 -45.44
C VAL A 522 1.08 1.85 -44.87
N ASP A 523 1.35 2.98 -45.48
CA ASP A 523 2.38 3.94 -45.04
C ASP A 523 1.91 4.64 -43.76
N THR A 524 2.38 4.17 -42.60
CA THR A 524 2.10 4.71 -41.25
C THR A 524 2.99 5.90 -40.90
N THR A 525 3.91 6.32 -41.78
CA THR A 525 4.89 7.38 -41.46
C THR A 525 4.37 8.79 -41.73
N LYS A 526 3.24 8.94 -42.41
CA LYS A 526 2.62 10.24 -42.67
C LYS A 526 1.73 10.67 -41.52
N LEU A 527 2.25 11.54 -40.67
CA LEU A 527 1.43 12.27 -39.70
C LEU A 527 0.67 13.40 -40.41
N GLU A 528 -0.65 13.27 -40.49
CA GLU A 528 -1.55 14.32 -40.94
C GLU A 528 -1.92 15.21 -39.76
N SER A 529 -2.10 16.49 -40.01
CA SER A 529 -2.45 17.45 -38.95
C SER A 529 -3.52 18.45 -39.39
N TRP A 530 -4.39 18.83 -38.51
CA TRP A 530 -5.42 19.85 -38.70
C TRP A 530 -5.26 20.95 -37.67
N SER A 531 -5.49 22.21 -38.10
CA SER A 531 -5.50 23.30 -37.13
C SER A 531 -6.71 23.18 -36.20
N TYR A 532 -6.60 23.60 -34.96
CA TYR A 532 -7.74 23.64 -34.03
C TYR A 532 -8.91 24.46 -34.59
N ALA A 533 -8.62 25.56 -35.29
CA ALA A 533 -9.62 26.41 -35.93
C ALA A 533 -10.37 25.69 -37.07
N ASP A 534 -9.72 24.77 -37.80
CA ASP A 534 -10.36 24.00 -38.86
C ASP A 534 -11.22 22.87 -38.29
N VAL A 535 -10.76 22.24 -37.20
CA VAL A 535 -11.55 21.26 -36.47
C VAL A 535 -12.81 21.88 -35.87
N CYS A 536 -12.71 23.08 -35.29
CA CYS A 536 -13.86 23.80 -34.71
C CYS A 536 -14.84 24.33 -35.78
N LYS A 537 -14.54 24.24 -37.10
CA LYS A 537 -15.50 24.54 -38.17
C LYS A 537 -16.40 23.34 -38.55
N LYS A 538 -16.04 22.15 -38.07
CA LYS A 538 -16.87 20.96 -38.30
C LYS A 538 -18.16 21.05 -37.51
N THR A 539 -19.23 20.70 -38.17
CA THR A 539 -20.56 20.61 -37.58
C THR A 539 -21.13 19.21 -37.77
N PHE A 540 -21.99 18.84 -36.87
CA PHE A 540 -22.70 17.57 -36.92
C PHE A 540 -24.20 17.82 -36.95
N SER A 541 -24.94 16.94 -37.59
CA SER A 541 -26.40 16.94 -37.57
C SER A 541 -26.90 15.75 -36.75
N LEU A 542 -27.53 16.01 -35.64
CA LEU A 542 -28.20 15.01 -34.84
C LEU A 542 -29.62 14.80 -35.37
N ILE A 543 -29.91 13.60 -35.85
CA ILE A 543 -31.21 13.20 -36.40
C ILE A 543 -31.93 12.39 -35.33
N LEU A 544 -33.13 12.86 -34.92
CA LEU A 544 -33.94 12.11 -33.99
C LEU A 544 -34.45 10.83 -34.67
N PRO A 545 -34.38 9.66 -33.99
CA PRO A 545 -34.85 8.40 -34.54
C PRO A 545 -36.29 8.45 -35.06
N ALA A 546 -37.18 9.15 -34.35
CA ALA A 546 -38.57 9.33 -34.79
C ALA A 546 -38.72 10.09 -36.12
N ASP A 547 -37.74 10.96 -36.47
CA ASP A 547 -37.78 11.71 -37.75
C ASP A 547 -37.37 10.85 -38.95
N CYS A 548 -36.74 9.69 -38.70
CA CYS A 548 -36.34 8.77 -39.78
C CYS A 548 -37.55 8.09 -40.46
N TRP A 549 -38.70 8.15 -39.87
CA TRP A 549 -39.90 7.41 -40.31
C TRP A 549 -40.83 8.29 -41.07
N GLN A 550 -41.13 7.93 -42.32
CA GLN A 550 -42.08 8.61 -43.17
C GLN A 550 -43.28 7.71 -43.51
N LYS A 551 -44.51 8.23 -43.32
CA LYS A 551 -45.70 7.50 -43.66
C LYS A 551 -45.86 7.39 -45.17
N ASP A 552 -45.97 6.18 -45.68
CA ASP A 552 -46.31 5.90 -47.08
C ASP A 552 -47.79 6.22 -47.32
N PRO A 553 -48.13 7.13 -48.27
CA PRO A 553 -49.50 7.51 -48.53
C PRO A 553 -50.37 6.40 -49.14
N GLU A 554 -49.75 5.41 -49.79
CA GLU A 554 -50.46 4.32 -50.45
C GLU A 554 -50.78 3.16 -49.49
N THR A 555 -49.79 2.79 -48.67
CA THR A 555 -49.96 1.65 -47.76
C THR A 555 -50.37 2.05 -46.37
N GLY A 556 -50.21 3.32 -45.99
CA GLY A 556 -50.44 3.81 -44.64
C GLY A 556 -49.40 3.38 -43.60
N LYS A 557 -48.44 2.52 -43.98
CA LYS A 557 -47.33 2.05 -43.14
C LYS A 557 -46.19 3.07 -43.09
N TYR A 558 -45.35 3.02 -42.06
CA TYR A 558 -44.20 3.88 -41.98
C TYR A 558 -42.96 3.15 -42.55
N LYS A 559 -42.15 3.92 -43.31
CA LYS A 559 -40.90 3.46 -43.88
C LYS A 559 -39.73 4.29 -43.34
N ASP A 560 -38.60 3.63 -43.00
CA ASP A 560 -37.37 4.30 -42.66
C ASP A 560 -36.73 4.89 -43.93
N ILE A 561 -36.59 6.23 -43.95
CA ILE A 561 -35.96 6.99 -45.03
C ILE A 561 -34.50 7.28 -44.81
N SER A 562 -33.92 6.90 -43.68
CA SER A 562 -32.49 7.10 -43.37
C SER A 562 -31.58 6.22 -44.21
N SER A 563 -32.07 5.11 -44.73
CA SER A 563 -31.39 4.21 -45.66
C SER A 563 -31.27 4.74 -47.07
N ASP A 564 -32.15 5.67 -47.49
CA ASP A 564 -32.16 6.29 -48.78
C ASP A 564 -31.21 7.51 -48.84
N GLU A 565 -30.42 7.68 -49.90
CA GLU A 565 -29.50 8.81 -50.02
C GLU A 565 -30.21 10.17 -50.06
N LEU A 566 -31.38 10.25 -50.68
CA LEU A 566 -32.18 11.47 -50.72
C LEU A 566 -32.88 11.74 -49.37
N GLY A 567 -33.41 10.68 -48.74
CA GLY A 567 -33.96 10.73 -47.38
C GLY A 567 -32.95 11.22 -46.38
N LEU A 568 -31.73 10.60 -46.39
CA LEU A 568 -30.65 10.99 -45.50
C LEU A 568 -30.21 12.44 -45.69
N LYS A 569 -30.10 12.93 -46.95
CA LYS A 569 -29.78 14.34 -47.22
C LYS A 569 -30.83 15.29 -46.64
N THR A 570 -32.10 14.91 -46.70
CA THR A 570 -33.22 15.70 -46.17
C THR A 570 -33.17 15.73 -44.66
N LEU A 571 -32.94 14.56 -44.03
CA LEU A 571 -32.81 14.42 -42.58
C LEU A 571 -31.61 15.20 -42.05
N TYR A 572 -30.46 15.09 -42.74
CA TYR A 572 -29.27 15.84 -42.40
C TYR A 572 -29.45 17.35 -42.40
N ALA A 573 -30.17 17.87 -43.38
CA ALA A 573 -30.45 19.29 -43.51
C ALA A 573 -31.40 19.84 -42.44
N ASN A 574 -32.29 18.98 -41.89
CA ASN A 574 -33.29 19.34 -40.89
C ASN A 574 -32.95 18.91 -39.47
N GLY A 575 -31.85 18.19 -39.28
CA GLY A 575 -31.37 17.74 -37.95
C GLY A 575 -30.90 18.87 -37.07
N ILE A 576 -30.66 18.56 -35.80
CA ILE A 576 -30.14 19.50 -34.79
C ILE A 576 -28.64 19.69 -35.05
N GLU A 577 -28.26 20.94 -35.35
CA GLU A 577 -26.84 21.26 -35.63
C GLU A 577 -26.02 21.35 -34.33
N LEU A 578 -24.96 20.56 -34.24
CA LEU A 578 -23.96 20.62 -33.13
C LEU A 578 -22.63 21.18 -33.63
N LYS A 579 -21.97 21.98 -32.78
CA LYS A 579 -20.75 22.73 -33.10
C LYS A 579 -19.64 22.42 -32.13
N ILE A 580 -18.43 22.17 -32.62
CA ILE A 580 -17.25 22.08 -31.76
C ILE A 580 -16.81 23.50 -31.38
N VAL A 581 -16.93 23.83 -30.08
CA VAL A 581 -16.58 25.17 -29.57
C VAL A 581 -15.22 25.20 -28.87
N GLY A 582 -14.63 24.05 -28.58
CA GLY A 582 -13.34 23.97 -27.92
C GLY A 582 -12.61 22.65 -28.19
N VAL A 583 -11.32 22.70 -27.98
CA VAL A 583 -10.42 21.52 -27.95
C VAL A 583 -9.80 21.46 -26.57
N VAL A 584 -9.93 20.34 -25.90
CA VAL A 584 -9.43 20.12 -24.54
C VAL A 584 -8.50 18.91 -24.50
N ARG A 585 -7.52 18.95 -23.61
CA ARG A 585 -6.54 17.90 -23.39
C ARG A 585 -6.50 17.53 -21.92
N GLN A 586 -6.30 16.26 -21.62
CA GLN A 586 -6.08 15.83 -20.26
C GLN A 586 -4.89 16.59 -19.64
N SER A 587 -5.10 17.15 -18.46
CA SER A 587 -4.05 17.87 -17.72
C SER A 587 -2.91 16.92 -17.33
N ALA A 588 -1.68 17.40 -17.38
CA ALA A 588 -0.51 16.61 -16.98
C ALA A 588 -0.51 16.19 -15.49
N ASP A 589 -1.31 16.87 -14.67
CA ASP A 589 -1.47 16.55 -13.25
C ASP A 589 -2.54 15.48 -12.99
N ALA A 590 -3.40 15.17 -13.97
CA ALA A 590 -4.44 14.14 -13.86
C ALA A 590 -3.87 12.76 -14.22
N VAL A 591 -4.00 11.79 -13.32
CA VAL A 591 -3.48 10.41 -13.53
C VAL A 591 -4.33 9.65 -14.55
N THR A 592 -5.65 9.84 -14.52
CA THR A 592 -6.60 9.24 -15.45
C THR A 592 -7.61 10.27 -15.92
N GLY A 593 -8.04 10.19 -17.19
CA GLY A 593 -9.09 11.05 -17.70
C GLY A 593 -10.48 10.46 -17.44
N MET A 594 -11.46 11.31 -17.11
CA MET A 594 -12.87 10.89 -16.96
C MET A 594 -13.57 10.62 -18.30
N MET A 595 -12.98 11.07 -19.41
CA MET A 595 -13.55 10.96 -20.73
C MET A 595 -12.80 9.92 -21.56
N ASN A 596 -13.55 8.94 -22.06
CA ASN A 596 -13.05 7.91 -22.98
C ASN A 596 -13.41 8.23 -24.45
N GLY A 597 -14.46 9.05 -24.67
CA GLY A 597 -14.92 9.48 -25.98
C GLY A 597 -14.10 10.67 -26.50
N ALA A 598 -14.01 10.78 -27.82
CA ALA A 598 -13.30 11.89 -28.48
C ALA A 598 -14.11 13.20 -28.50
N ILE A 599 -15.44 13.14 -28.41
CA ILE A 599 -16.30 14.31 -28.36
C ILE A 599 -17.13 14.28 -27.09
N GLY A 600 -17.00 15.34 -26.29
CA GLY A 600 -17.82 15.56 -25.11
C GLY A 600 -19.02 16.44 -25.39
N TYR A 601 -20.23 15.98 -25.03
CA TYR A 601 -21.45 16.75 -25.09
C TYR A 601 -22.10 16.93 -23.70
N THR A 602 -23.01 17.88 -23.56
CA THR A 602 -23.60 18.23 -22.27
C THR A 602 -24.86 17.43 -21.96
N ASN A 603 -25.18 17.23 -20.69
CA ASN A 603 -26.48 16.67 -20.24
C ASN A 603 -27.66 17.53 -20.70
N ALA A 604 -27.44 18.84 -20.92
CA ALA A 604 -28.46 19.71 -21.52
C ALA A 604 -28.85 19.24 -22.92
N LEU A 605 -27.92 18.66 -23.73
CA LEU A 605 -28.26 18.06 -25.02
C LEU A 605 -29.13 16.81 -24.85
N THR A 606 -28.76 15.92 -23.89
CA THR A 606 -29.56 14.72 -23.58
C THR A 606 -30.99 15.11 -23.26
N LYS A 607 -31.21 16.05 -22.33
CA LYS A 607 -32.55 16.53 -21.96
C LYS A 607 -33.30 17.14 -23.15
N TYR A 608 -32.60 17.96 -23.94
CA TYR A 608 -33.21 18.56 -25.13
C TYR A 608 -33.67 17.50 -26.15
N VAL A 609 -32.82 16.49 -26.43
CA VAL A 609 -33.15 15.39 -27.35
C VAL A 609 -34.34 14.59 -26.85
N VAL A 610 -34.37 14.26 -25.55
CA VAL A 610 -35.51 13.52 -24.94
C VAL A 610 -36.80 14.33 -25.04
N GLU A 611 -36.75 15.62 -24.68
CA GLU A 611 -37.91 16.50 -24.79
C GLU A 611 -38.43 16.65 -26.25
N GLN A 612 -37.52 16.82 -27.23
CA GLN A 612 -37.89 16.94 -28.64
C GLN A 612 -38.46 15.64 -29.20
N THR A 613 -37.89 14.50 -28.80
CA THR A 613 -38.37 13.17 -29.22
C THR A 613 -39.76 12.88 -28.67
N ALA A 614 -40.01 13.19 -27.41
CA ALA A 614 -41.33 13.02 -26.79
C ALA A 614 -42.43 13.90 -27.45
N GLN A 615 -42.05 14.99 -28.13
CA GLN A 615 -42.97 15.87 -28.83
C GLN A 615 -43.35 15.37 -30.24
N LYS A 616 -42.61 14.38 -30.79
CA LYS A 616 -42.86 13.85 -32.11
C LYS A 616 -44.21 13.12 -32.19
N GLU A 617 -44.95 13.34 -33.26
CA GLU A 617 -46.29 12.81 -33.44
C GLU A 617 -46.31 11.27 -33.41
N LEU A 618 -45.33 10.62 -34.01
CA LEU A 618 -45.22 9.17 -34.06
C LEU A 618 -44.95 8.57 -32.65
N VAL A 619 -44.15 9.26 -31.83
CA VAL A 619 -43.92 8.88 -30.45
C VAL A 619 -45.19 9.01 -29.61
N LYS A 620 -45.92 10.13 -29.77
CA LYS A 620 -47.20 10.33 -29.06
C LYS A 620 -48.21 9.28 -29.43
N GLN A 621 -48.33 8.93 -30.72
CA GLN A 621 -49.24 7.89 -31.20
C GLN A 621 -48.89 6.53 -30.55
N GLN A 622 -47.61 6.18 -30.40
CA GLN A 622 -47.26 4.93 -29.76
C GLN A 622 -47.49 4.97 -28.23
N LEU A 623 -47.23 6.11 -27.57
CA LEU A 623 -47.51 6.28 -26.13
C LEU A 623 -49.01 6.21 -25.82
N ASP A 624 -49.85 6.74 -26.72
CA ASP A 624 -51.33 6.74 -26.59
C ASP A 624 -51.93 5.35 -26.87
N ASP A 625 -51.26 4.50 -27.64
CA ASP A 625 -51.71 3.15 -27.97
C ASP A 625 -50.60 2.12 -27.68
N ALA A 626 -50.68 1.52 -26.51
CA ALA A 626 -49.74 0.50 -26.06
C ALA A 626 -50.05 -0.90 -26.63
N GLN A 627 -51.18 -1.07 -27.35
CA GLN A 627 -51.60 -2.38 -27.86
C GLN A 627 -51.27 -2.59 -29.34
N HIS A 628 -51.03 -1.52 -30.10
CA HIS A 628 -50.75 -1.61 -31.52
C HIS A 628 -49.39 -1.00 -31.87
N ASP A 629 -48.75 -1.63 -32.83
CA ASP A 629 -47.52 -1.17 -33.43
C ASP A 629 -47.81 0.05 -34.33
N VAL A 630 -47.26 1.19 -33.97
CA VAL A 630 -47.45 2.43 -34.70
C VAL A 630 -46.92 2.37 -36.14
N PHE A 631 -45.92 1.53 -36.45
CA PHE A 631 -45.32 1.42 -37.77
C PHE A 631 -46.17 0.62 -38.74
N THR A 632 -46.81 -0.44 -38.26
CA THR A 632 -47.56 -1.39 -39.07
C THR A 632 -49.08 -1.27 -38.88
N GLY A 633 -49.52 -0.72 -37.75
CA GLY A 633 -50.94 -0.67 -37.34
C GLY A 633 -51.45 -2.02 -36.82
N LEU A 634 -50.58 -3.02 -36.66
CA LEU A 634 -50.94 -4.35 -36.18
C LEU A 634 -50.89 -4.41 -34.62
N PRO A 635 -51.72 -5.23 -33.99
CA PRO A 635 -51.61 -5.48 -32.55
C PRO A 635 -50.28 -6.21 -32.23
N PHE A 636 -49.70 -5.91 -31.06
CA PHE A 636 -48.53 -6.65 -30.55
C PHE A 636 -48.93 -8.09 -30.19
N LYS A 637 -47.99 -9.04 -30.33
CA LYS A 637 -48.20 -10.40 -29.81
C LYS A 637 -48.26 -10.31 -28.27
N GLU A 638 -49.32 -10.88 -27.69
CA GLU A 638 -49.35 -11.07 -26.22
C GLU A 638 -48.16 -11.98 -25.83
N ASN A 639 -47.29 -11.52 -24.98
CA ASN A 639 -46.21 -12.33 -24.42
C ASN A 639 -46.82 -13.59 -23.79
N ASP A 640 -46.28 -14.78 -24.08
CA ASP A 640 -46.56 -16.13 -23.56
C ASP A 640 -47.62 -17.00 -24.23
N LYS A 641 -48.25 -16.63 -25.31
CA LYS A 641 -48.97 -17.61 -26.11
C LYS A 641 -48.19 -18.04 -27.35
N THR A 642 -47.35 -19.07 -27.21
CA THR A 642 -47.01 -19.93 -28.36
C THR A 642 -48.37 -20.46 -28.89
N LEU A 643 -48.79 -19.96 -30.06
CA LEU A 643 -49.99 -20.42 -30.69
C LEU A 643 -49.97 -21.97 -30.82
N SER A 644 -50.98 -22.63 -30.33
CA SER A 644 -51.06 -24.05 -30.50
C SER A 644 -51.20 -24.42 -31.98
N SER A 645 -50.80 -25.63 -32.37
CA SER A 645 -50.98 -26.10 -33.76
C SER A 645 -52.44 -25.99 -34.21
N ASP A 646 -53.41 -26.11 -33.28
CA ASP A 646 -54.85 -25.97 -33.58
C ASP A 646 -55.24 -24.50 -33.86
N ASP A 647 -54.62 -23.53 -33.14
CA ASP A 647 -54.86 -22.10 -33.39
C ASP A 647 -54.30 -21.66 -34.74
N ILE A 648 -53.11 -22.13 -35.12
CA ILE A 648 -52.49 -21.89 -36.42
C ILE A 648 -53.33 -22.46 -37.54
N LYS A 649 -53.78 -23.70 -37.36
CA LYS A 649 -54.70 -24.40 -38.32
C LYS A 649 -55.96 -23.62 -38.54
N LYS A 650 -56.64 -23.19 -37.49
CA LYS A 650 -57.86 -22.39 -37.56
C LYS A 650 -57.65 -21.03 -38.27
N ALA A 651 -56.53 -20.34 -37.90
CA ALA A 651 -56.21 -19.04 -38.54
C ALA A 651 -55.97 -19.18 -40.07
N VAL A 652 -55.28 -20.25 -40.49
CA VAL A 652 -55.05 -20.53 -41.91
C VAL A 652 -56.36 -20.93 -42.62
N GLU A 653 -57.16 -21.75 -42.00
CA GLU A 653 -58.45 -22.13 -42.56
C GLU A 653 -59.42 -20.94 -42.76
N ASP A 654 -59.49 -20.05 -41.76
CA ASP A 654 -60.24 -18.80 -41.83
C ASP A 654 -59.74 -17.87 -42.93
N TYR A 655 -58.35 -17.73 -43.04
CA TYR A 655 -57.75 -16.95 -44.09
C TYR A 655 -58.03 -17.51 -45.49
N CYS A 656 -57.87 -18.84 -45.69
CA CYS A 656 -58.08 -19.51 -46.95
C CYS A 656 -59.57 -19.45 -47.43
N ALA A 657 -60.47 -19.33 -46.50
CA ALA A 657 -61.87 -19.14 -46.81
C ALA A 657 -62.21 -17.76 -47.47
N GLY A 658 -61.37 -16.74 -47.22
CA GLY A 658 -61.57 -15.37 -47.65
C GLY A 658 -60.79 -14.91 -48.89
N ILE A 659 -59.87 -15.71 -49.41
CA ILE A 659 -58.94 -15.34 -50.50
C ILE A 659 -59.50 -15.75 -51.88
N ASP A 660 -59.01 -15.07 -52.94
CA ASP A 660 -59.42 -15.31 -54.35
C ASP A 660 -58.64 -16.52 -54.93
N GLN A 661 -59.00 -16.93 -56.10
CA GLN A 661 -58.38 -18.06 -56.79
C GLN A 661 -56.92 -17.85 -57.16
N ALA A 662 -56.48 -16.63 -57.39
CA ALA A 662 -55.11 -16.33 -57.69
C ALA A 662 -54.22 -16.62 -56.45
N LYS A 663 -54.66 -16.16 -55.29
CA LYS A 663 -53.97 -16.38 -54.02
C LYS A 663 -53.97 -17.85 -53.61
N LYS A 664 -55.13 -18.56 -53.83
CA LYS A 664 -55.13 -20.02 -53.55
C LYS A 664 -54.15 -20.79 -54.46
N ALA A 665 -54.03 -20.41 -55.71
CA ALA A 665 -53.09 -21.01 -56.64
C ALA A 665 -51.64 -20.77 -56.18
N GLU A 666 -51.33 -19.56 -55.69
CA GLU A 666 -50.03 -19.22 -55.13
C GLU A 666 -49.68 -20.06 -53.91
N LEU A 667 -50.62 -20.14 -52.94
CA LEU A 667 -50.46 -20.97 -51.75
C LEU A 667 -50.22 -22.45 -52.07
N TYR A 668 -50.91 -22.97 -53.09
CA TYR A 668 -50.73 -24.34 -53.51
C TYR A 668 -49.36 -24.59 -54.10
N VAL A 669 -48.86 -23.70 -54.96
CA VAL A 669 -47.52 -23.83 -55.53
C VAL A 669 -46.48 -23.75 -54.41
N ALA A 670 -46.60 -22.84 -53.44
CA ALA A 670 -45.68 -22.70 -52.34
C ALA A 670 -45.71 -23.98 -51.48
N TYR A 671 -46.88 -24.48 -51.08
CA TYR A 671 -47.01 -25.71 -50.28
C TYR A 671 -46.39 -26.94 -50.97
N MET A 672 -46.67 -27.11 -52.26
CA MET A 672 -46.15 -28.24 -53.02
C MET A 672 -44.66 -28.15 -53.30
N SER A 673 -44.09 -26.94 -53.16
CA SER A 673 -42.65 -26.70 -53.27
C SER A 673 -41.89 -27.11 -51.98
N LEU A 674 -42.55 -27.43 -50.88
CA LEU A 674 -41.94 -28.02 -49.70
C LEU A 674 -41.51 -29.44 -50.03
N ALA A 675 -40.22 -29.67 -49.98
CA ALA A 675 -39.64 -31.01 -50.20
C ALA A 675 -39.96 -31.91 -48.98
N PRO A 676 -40.58 -33.08 -49.17
CA PRO A 676 -40.78 -34.02 -48.08
C PRO A 676 -39.47 -34.50 -47.49
N ASP A 677 -39.37 -34.61 -46.15
CA ASP A 677 -38.19 -35.04 -45.46
C ASP A 677 -37.69 -36.43 -45.94
N SER A 678 -38.60 -37.32 -46.30
CA SER A 678 -38.24 -38.63 -46.85
C SER A 678 -37.55 -38.51 -48.24
N TYR A 679 -37.97 -37.53 -49.05
CA TYR A 679 -37.35 -37.28 -50.30
C TYR A 679 -35.95 -36.69 -50.12
N VAL A 680 -35.80 -35.67 -49.26
CA VAL A 680 -34.54 -35.04 -48.94
C VAL A 680 -33.54 -36.09 -48.43
N SER A 681 -33.97 -36.85 -47.43
CA SER A 681 -33.08 -37.92 -46.85
C SER A 681 -32.66 -38.94 -47.92
N SER A 682 -33.61 -39.41 -48.73
CA SER A 682 -33.31 -40.38 -49.80
C SER A 682 -32.33 -39.85 -50.83
N MET A 683 -32.47 -38.58 -51.23
CA MET A 683 -31.58 -37.91 -52.15
C MET A 683 -30.17 -37.68 -51.58
N ILE A 684 -30.12 -37.31 -50.27
CA ILE A 684 -28.82 -37.19 -49.57
C ILE A 684 -28.12 -38.56 -49.51
N ASP A 685 -28.84 -39.61 -49.08
CA ASP A 685 -28.26 -40.93 -49.00
C ASP A 685 -27.81 -41.48 -50.35
N GLU A 686 -28.58 -41.24 -51.42
CA GLU A 686 -28.21 -41.59 -52.80
C GLU A 686 -26.95 -40.83 -53.24
N LYS A 687 -26.80 -39.55 -52.91
CA LYS A 687 -25.64 -38.73 -53.29
C LYS A 687 -24.43 -39.01 -52.48
N LEU A 688 -24.59 -39.44 -51.24
CA LEU A 688 -23.45 -39.78 -50.35
C LEU A 688 -23.09 -41.28 -50.37
N ASP A 689 -23.86 -42.10 -51.02
CA ASP A 689 -23.60 -43.55 -51.11
C ASP A 689 -22.28 -43.80 -51.91
N GLY A 690 -21.30 -44.37 -51.23
CA GLY A 690 -19.98 -44.68 -51.77
C GLY A 690 -19.02 -43.49 -51.90
N VAL A 691 -19.39 -42.28 -51.40
CA VAL A 691 -18.50 -41.12 -51.41
C VAL A 691 -17.53 -41.20 -50.26
N SER A 692 -16.23 -41.14 -50.51
CA SER A 692 -15.20 -41.15 -49.50
C SER A 692 -14.89 -39.71 -48.98
N ARG A 693 -14.27 -39.64 -47.81
CA ARG A 693 -13.75 -38.37 -47.29
C ARG A 693 -12.87 -37.64 -48.29
N GLU A 694 -11.97 -38.41 -48.97
CA GLU A 694 -11.06 -37.81 -49.95
C GLU A 694 -11.82 -37.21 -51.14
N ASP A 695 -12.94 -37.75 -51.55
CA ASP A 695 -13.77 -37.21 -52.63
C ASP A 695 -14.47 -35.91 -52.19
N ILE A 696 -14.94 -35.83 -50.97
CA ILE A 696 -15.54 -34.60 -50.40
C ILE A 696 -14.51 -33.52 -50.29
N GLU A 697 -13.36 -33.80 -49.63
CA GLU A 697 -12.29 -32.83 -49.48
C GLU A 697 -11.84 -32.29 -50.85
N LYS A 698 -11.62 -33.14 -51.82
CA LYS A 698 -11.26 -32.75 -53.16
C LYS A 698 -12.28 -31.86 -53.81
N GLN A 699 -13.54 -32.17 -53.74
CA GLN A 699 -14.62 -31.39 -54.38
C GLN A 699 -14.82 -30.02 -53.71
N VAL A 700 -14.70 -29.96 -52.38
CA VAL A 700 -14.84 -28.69 -51.66
C VAL A 700 -13.62 -27.80 -51.85
N VAL A 701 -12.41 -28.37 -51.79
CA VAL A 701 -11.17 -27.61 -51.97
C VAL A 701 -11.01 -27.12 -53.41
N GLU A 702 -11.48 -27.90 -54.42
CA GLU A 702 -11.50 -27.41 -55.83
C GLU A 702 -12.40 -26.18 -56.01
N SER A 703 -13.49 -26.08 -55.23
CA SER A 703 -14.44 -24.95 -55.28
C SER A 703 -14.06 -23.82 -54.33
N TYR A 704 -13.46 -24.13 -53.17
CA TYR A 704 -13.15 -23.22 -52.08
C TYR A 704 -11.81 -23.60 -51.42
N PRO A 705 -10.67 -23.23 -52.03
CA PRO A 705 -9.35 -23.62 -51.54
C PRO A 705 -9.06 -23.17 -50.10
N GLU A 706 -9.68 -22.10 -49.66
CA GLU A 706 -9.52 -21.51 -48.29
C GLU A 706 -10.03 -22.43 -47.16
N TYR A 707 -10.89 -23.40 -47.44
CA TYR A 707 -11.40 -24.33 -46.45
C TYR A 707 -10.58 -25.61 -46.28
N ALA A 708 -9.47 -25.78 -47.03
CA ALA A 708 -8.66 -26.99 -47.00
C ALA A 708 -8.16 -27.36 -45.57
N ASP A 709 -7.64 -26.40 -44.82
CA ASP A 709 -7.12 -26.62 -43.47
C ASP A 709 -8.23 -26.94 -42.46
N MET A 710 -9.39 -26.30 -42.60
CA MET A 710 -10.57 -26.56 -41.74
C MET A 710 -11.12 -27.97 -41.99
N LEU A 711 -11.27 -28.39 -43.25
CA LEU A 711 -11.78 -29.72 -43.60
C LEU A 711 -10.84 -30.82 -43.10
N SER A 712 -9.55 -30.62 -43.19
CA SER A 712 -8.55 -31.59 -42.74
C SER A 712 -8.56 -31.79 -41.22
N ALA A 713 -9.02 -30.79 -40.47
CA ALA A 713 -9.12 -30.82 -39.02
C ALA A 713 -10.44 -31.45 -38.50
N MET A 714 -11.46 -31.60 -39.31
CA MET A 714 -12.74 -32.23 -38.94
C MET A 714 -12.64 -33.77 -38.92
N ASP A 715 -13.32 -34.42 -37.96
CA ASP A 715 -13.52 -35.84 -38.01
C ASP A 715 -14.57 -36.23 -39.09
N ASP A 716 -14.63 -37.50 -39.42
CA ASP A 716 -15.52 -37.99 -40.47
C ASP A 716 -17.00 -37.74 -40.19
N ASP A 717 -17.44 -37.94 -38.93
CA ASP A 717 -18.83 -37.75 -38.55
C ASP A 717 -19.24 -36.29 -38.66
N THR A 718 -18.39 -35.38 -38.23
CA THR A 718 -18.60 -33.92 -38.34
C THR A 718 -18.63 -33.46 -39.79
N LEU A 719 -17.71 -33.93 -40.61
CA LEU A 719 -17.65 -33.64 -42.05
C LEU A 719 -18.88 -34.10 -42.79
N PHE A 720 -19.29 -35.36 -42.59
CA PHE A 720 -20.49 -35.90 -43.22
C PHE A 720 -21.78 -35.22 -42.71
N SER A 721 -21.84 -34.85 -41.45
CA SER A 721 -22.96 -34.06 -40.88
C SER A 721 -23.09 -32.70 -41.55
N TYR A 722 -21.96 -31.96 -41.69
CA TYR A 722 -21.89 -30.67 -42.34
C TYR A 722 -22.31 -30.80 -43.83
N MET A 723 -21.84 -31.81 -44.56
CA MET A 723 -22.21 -32.05 -45.93
C MET A 723 -23.71 -32.39 -46.08
N ARG A 724 -24.28 -33.17 -45.14
CA ARG A 724 -25.70 -33.44 -45.13
C ARG A 724 -26.52 -32.13 -44.96
N GLU A 725 -26.09 -31.27 -44.09
CA GLU A 725 -26.77 -29.95 -43.86
C GLU A 725 -26.69 -29.07 -45.13
N MET A 726 -25.53 -28.91 -45.72
CA MET A 726 -25.36 -28.15 -46.99
C MET A 726 -26.21 -28.75 -48.14
N MET A 727 -26.19 -30.09 -48.27
CA MET A 727 -26.95 -30.77 -49.31
C MET A 727 -28.47 -30.67 -49.11
N THR A 728 -28.90 -30.62 -47.84
CA THR A 728 -30.32 -30.45 -47.53
C THR A 728 -30.93 -29.23 -48.19
N GLU A 729 -30.30 -28.07 -48.02
CA GLU A 729 -30.81 -26.81 -48.60
C GLU A 729 -30.75 -26.79 -50.13
N GLN A 730 -29.70 -27.36 -50.73
CA GLN A 730 -29.57 -27.48 -52.17
C GLN A 730 -30.66 -28.39 -52.79
N ILE A 731 -30.93 -29.50 -52.10
CA ILE A 731 -31.95 -30.46 -52.55
C ILE A 731 -33.35 -29.88 -52.39
N LYS A 732 -33.64 -29.18 -51.29
CA LYS A 732 -34.90 -28.47 -51.11
C LYS A 732 -35.13 -27.44 -52.18
N THR A 733 -34.14 -26.61 -52.49
CA THR A 733 -34.16 -25.58 -53.53
C THR A 733 -34.41 -26.19 -54.89
N ALA A 734 -33.62 -27.21 -55.27
CA ALA A 734 -33.80 -27.89 -56.55
C ALA A 734 -35.19 -28.53 -56.71
N TYR A 735 -35.70 -29.13 -55.62
CA TYR A 735 -37.07 -29.66 -55.59
C TYR A 735 -38.11 -28.57 -55.82
N ALA A 736 -37.98 -27.47 -55.06
CA ALA A 736 -38.91 -26.36 -55.20
C ALA A 736 -38.95 -25.76 -56.61
N ASP A 737 -37.80 -25.60 -57.24
CA ASP A 737 -37.68 -25.08 -58.63
C ASP A 737 -38.30 -26.00 -59.65
N GLU A 738 -38.10 -27.30 -59.53
CA GLU A 738 -38.73 -28.27 -60.43
C GLU A 738 -40.24 -28.30 -60.25
N VAL A 739 -40.74 -28.24 -59.00
CA VAL A 739 -42.16 -28.16 -58.70
C VAL A 739 -42.79 -26.89 -59.28
N LYS A 740 -42.19 -25.73 -59.06
CA LYS A 740 -42.63 -24.44 -59.63
C LYS A 740 -42.71 -24.50 -61.14
N LYS A 741 -41.71 -25.06 -61.78
CA LYS A 741 -41.65 -25.22 -63.21
C LYS A 741 -42.76 -26.12 -63.75
N GLN A 742 -43.04 -27.25 -63.09
CA GLN A 742 -44.14 -28.15 -63.46
C GLN A 742 -45.50 -27.46 -63.28
N MET A 743 -45.69 -26.79 -62.12
CA MET A 743 -46.93 -26.09 -61.80
C MET A 743 -47.18 -24.85 -62.66
N SER A 744 -46.18 -24.20 -63.22
CA SER A 744 -46.34 -23.06 -64.15
C SER A 744 -47.05 -23.43 -65.44
N GLN A 745 -47.18 -24.71 -65.73
CA GLN A 745 -47.90 -25.22 -66.92
C GLN A 745 -49.43 -25.37 -66.73
N LEU A 746 -49.87 -25.27 -65.42
CA LEU A 746 -51.32 -25.42 -65.09
C LEU A 746 -51.98 -24.04 -65.00
N SER A 747 -53.31 -24.06 -65.19
CA SER A 747 -54.07 -22.83 -65.03
C SER A 747 -54.32 -22.44 -63.61
N THR A 748 -54.45 -21.11 -63.34
CA THR A 748 -54.68 -20.58 -61.97
C THR A 748 -55.94 -21.24 -61.34
N ALA A 749 -57.00 -21.47 -62.15
CA ALA A 749 -58.20 -22.12 -61.69
C ALA A 749 -58.02 -23.57 -61.35
N SER A 750 -57.18 -24.33 -62.08
CA SER A 750 -56.86 -25.71 -61.75
C SER A 750 -56.03 -25.86 -60.51
N LEU A 751 -55.10 -24.91 -60.30
CA LEU A 751 -54.26 -24.87 -59.10
C LEU A 751 -55.06 -24.49 -57.82
N ALA A 752 -56.00 -23.55 -57.96
CA ALA A 752 -56.94 -23.16 -56.90
C ALA A 752 -57.89 -24.30 -56.48
N GLU A 753 -58.46 -25.03 -57.52
CA GLU A 753 -59.23 -26.23 -57.24
C GLU A 753 -58.47 -27.34 -56.60
N ALA A 754 -57.17 -27.52 -56.95
CA ALA A 754 -56.26 -28.45 -56.33
C ALA A 754 -55.94 -28.08 -54.87
N PHE A 755 -55.82 -26.80 -54.55
CA PHE A 755 -55.60 -26.31 -53.16
C PHE A 755 -56.84 -26.59 -52.29
N ASP A 756 -58.05 -26.30 -52.78
CA ASP A 756 -59.29 -26.56 -52.08
C ASP A 756 -59.51 -28.05 -51.75
N ASN A 757 -58.92 -28.95 -52.54
CA ASN A 757 -58.96 -30.39 -52.33
C ASN A 757 -57.71 -30.96 -51.69
N CYS A 758 -56.77 -30.14 -51.35
CA CYS A 758 -55.48 -30.58 -50.73
C CYS A 758 -55.61 -30.75 -49.21
N TYR A 759 -54.95 -31.77 -48.68
CA TYR A 759 -54.79 -31.96 -47.22
C TYR A 759 -53.46 -31.33 -46.83
N LEU A 760 -53.51 -30.21 -46.07
CA LEU A 760 -52.31 -29.57 -45.56
C LEU A 760 -51.75 -30.35 -44.36
N THR A 761 -50.44 -30.54 -44.37
CA THR A 761 -49.71 -31.03 -43.21
C THR A 761 -49.48 -29.94 -42.18
N ASP A 762 -49.04 -30.26 -40.95
CA ASP A 762 -48.71 -29.24 -39.95
C ASP A 762 -47.61 -28.31 -40.45
N ALA A 763 -46.65 -28.81 -41.23
CA ALA A 763 -45.64 -28.00 -41.89
C ALA A 763 -46.23 -27.06 -42.94
N GLY A 764 -47.24 -27.51 -43.68
CA GLY A 764 -47.95 -26.68 -44.64
C GLY A 764 -48.78 -25.58 -43.97
N TYR A 765 -49.45 -25.89 -42.87
CA TYR A 765 -50.14 -24.86 -42.06
C TYR A 765 -49.19 -23.82 -41.54
N ARG A 766 -48.03 -24.24 -41.03
CA ARG A 766 -46.97 -23.31 -40.56
C ARG A 766 -46.42 -22.44 -41.68
N LEU A 767 -46.07 -23.04 -42.83
CA LEU A 767 -45.59 -22.25 -43.98
C LEU A 767 -46.60 -21.15 -44.39
N ILE A 768 -47.89 -21.51 -44.46
CA ILE A 768 -48.88 -20.54 -44.84
C ILE A 768 -49.03 -19.48 -43.78
N TYR A 769 -49.02 -19.83 -42.52
CA TYR A 769 -49.21 -18.91 -41.41
C TYR A 769 -48.00 -17.99 -41.25
N ASP A 770 -46.76 -18.53 -41.29
CA ASP A 770 -45.57 -17.78 -40.98
C ASP A 770 -45.03 -16.95 -42.16
N GLU A 771 -45.23 -17.42 -43.43
CA GLU A 771 -44.59 -16.83 -44.59
C GLU A 771 -45.58 -16.25 -45.64
N LEU A 772 -46.78 -16.76 -45.71
CA LEU A 772 -47.67 -16.48 -46.82
C LEU A 772 -48.96 -15.75 -46.47
N MET A 773 -49.39 -15.79 -45.24
CA MET A 773 -50.50 -14.97 -44.72
C MET A 773 -50.01 -13.54 -44.49
N PRO A 774 -50.90 -12.53 -44.68
CA PRO A 774 -50.61 -11.21 -44.16
C PRO A 774 -50.35 -11.29 -42.64
N GLU A 775 -49.32 -10.59 -42.18
CA GLU A 775 -49.06 -10.45 -40.77
C GLU A 775 -50.31 -10.00 -40.03
N THR A 776 -50.72 -10.72 -38.98
CA THR A 776 -51.88 -10.41 -38.15
C THR A 776 -51.46 -9.74 -36.82
N PHE A 777 -50.20 -9.90 -36.45
CA PHE A 777 -49.57 -9.30 -35.29
C PHE A 777 -48.22 -8.70 -35.68
N SER A 778 -47.78 -7.72 -34.95
CA SER A 778 -46.46 -7.17 -35.10
C SER A 778 -45.42 -8.11 -34.46
N ASP A 779 -44.25 -8.24 -35.11
CA ASP A 779 -43.06 -8.91 -34.56
C ASP A 779 -42.26 -8.01 -33.62
N SER A 780 -42.71 -6.77 -33.40
CA SER A 780 -42.14 -5.85 -32.43
C SER A 780 -42.88 -5.94 -31.08
N SER A 781 -42.40 -5.20 -30.08
CA SER A 781 -43.08 -4.94 -28.81
C SER A 781 -43.26 -3.42 -28.63
N TYR A 782 -44.09 -3.06 -27.68
CA TYR A 782 -44.30 -1.66 -27.27
C TYR A 782 -42.98 -1.01 -26.90
N GLU A 783 -42.21 -1.67 -26.02
CA GLU A 783 -40.91 -1.18 -25.54
C GLU A 783 -39.88 -1.10 -26.67
N LYS A 784 -39.88 -2.10 -27.58
CA LYS A 784 -38.98 -2.10 -28.75
C LYS A 784 -39.34 -0.95 -29.70
N ASN A 785 -40.60 -0.66 -29.90
CA ASN A 785 -41.03 0.47 -30.73
C ASN A 785 -40.64 1.81 -30.13
N LEU A 786 -40.85 2.01 -28.82
CA LEU A 786 -40.42 3.24 -28.14
C LEU A 786 -38.92 3.43 -28.25
N ARG A 787 -38.13 2.36 -28.07
CA ARG A 787 -36.69 2.35 -28.22
C ARG A 787 -36.28 2.67 -29.67
N THR A 788 -36.96 2.10 -30.67
CA THR A 788 -36.72 2.38 -32.10
C THR A 788 -37.02 3.85 -32.43
N LEU A 789 -38.02 4.43 -31.81
CA LEU A 789 -38.37 5.84 -31.95
C LEU A 789 -37.44 6.78 -31.18
N GLY A 790 -36.54 6.23 -30.33
CA GLY A 790 -35.64 6.99 -29.52
C GLY A 790 -36.28 7.63 -28.29
N TYR A 791 -37.47 7.16 -27.90
CA TYR A 791 -38.12 7.62 -26.68
C TYR A 791 -37.39 7.07 -25.45
N VAL A 792 -37.12 7.95 -24.50
CA VAL A 792 -36.53 7.65 -23.21
C VAL A 792 -37.30 8.37 -22.12
N ASP A 793 -37.57 7.65 -21.03
CA ASP A 793 -38.16 8.24 -19.84
C ASP A 793 -37.03 8.69 -18.88
N LEU A 794 -37.01 10.00 -18.57
CA LEU A 794 -36.02 10.56 -17.65
C LEU A 794 -36.19 10.09 -16.20
N ASP A 795 -37.34 9.55 -15.85
CA ASP A 795 -37.57 8.99 -14.53
C ASP A 795 -37.09 7.54 -14.41
N SER A 796 -36.85 6.87 -15.55
CA SER A 796 -36.33 5.49 -15.61
C SER A 796 -34.96 5.45 -16.32
N PRO A 797 -33.86 5.76 -15.62
CA PRO A 797 -32.51 5.71 -16.19
C PRO A 797 -32.08 4.27 -16.48
N SER A 798 -31.23 4.08 -17.48
CA SER A 798 -30.60 2.80 -17.77
C SER A 798 -29.41 2.48 -16.84
N GLY A 799 -28.92 3.49 -16.10
CA GLY A 799 -27.86 3.34 -15.14
C GLY A 799 -27.64 4.60 -14.32
N VAL A 800 -26.93 4.41 -13.23
CA VAL A 800 -26.58 5.45 -12.25
C VAL A 800 -25.08 5.38 -11.99
N ASN A 801 -24.38 6.49 -12.16
CA ASN A 801 -22.96 6.64 -11.81
C ASN A 801 -22.84 7.59 -10.62
N ILE A 802 -22.34 7.10 -9.47
CA ILE A 802 -22.13 7.88 -8.26
C ILE A 802 -20.65 8.18 -8.12
N TYR A 803 -20.29 9.45 -8.18
CA TYR A 803 -18.92 9.93 -8.07
C TYR A 803 -18.59 10.28 -6.62
N VAL A 804 -17.42 9.87 -6.15
CA VAL A 804 -16.93 10.10 -4.80
C VAL A 804 -15.49 10.58 -4.83
N ALA A 805 -15.08 11.36 -3.82
CA ALA A 805 -13.73 11.93 -3.79
C ALA A 805 -12.70 11.02 -3.09
N THR A 806 -13.13 10.12 -2.20
CA THR A 806 -12.23 9.27 -1.40
C THR A 806 -12.80 7.86 -1.23
N PHE A 807 -11.94 6.90 -0.87
CA PHE A 807 -12.39 5.54 -0.53
C PHE A 807 -13.32 5.51 0.69
N ALA A 808 -13.05 6.33 1.71
CA ALA A 808 -13.96 6.42 2.86
C ALA A 808 -15.35 6.93 2.45
N ALA A 809 -15.42 7.87 1.50
CA ALA A 809 -16.68 8.33 0.92
C ALA A 809 -17.34 7.22 0.10
N LYS A 810 -16.56 6.41 -0.63
CA LYS A 810 -17.04 5.26 -1.38
C LYS A 810 -17.66 4.21 -0.47
N ASP A 811 -16.96 3.83 0.60
CA ASP A 811 -17.47 2.89 1.60
C ASP A 811 -18.78 3.41 2.24
N ALA A 812 -18.85 4.72 2.52
CA ALA A 812 -20.04 5.35 3.05
C ALA A 812 -21.23 5.31 2.08
N VAL A 813 -20.99 5.47 0.76
CA VAL A 813 -22.01 5.35 -0.27
C VAL A 813 -22.44 3.89 -0.45
N SER A 814 -21.51 2.94 -0.42
CA SER A 814 -21.82 1.51 -0.46
C SER A 814 -22.73 1.10 0.70
N GLU A 815 -22.46 1.60 1.92
CA GLU A 815 -23.32 1.38 3.08
C GLU A 815 -24.74 1.98 2.89
N VAL A 816 -24.86 3.12 2.20
CA VAL A 816 -26.20 3.69 1.86
C VAL A 816 -26.95 2.79 0.90
N ILE A 817 -26.28 2.16 -0.07
CA ILE A 817 -26.89 1.20 -1.00
C ILE A 817 -27.29 -0.08 -0.25
N GLU A 818 -26.45 -0.57 0.68
CA GLU A 818 -26.79 -1.71 1.53
C GLU A 818 -27.99 -1.40 2.43
N ASP A 819 -28.06 -0.20 2.99
CA ASP A 819 -29.20 0.26 3.78
C ASP A 819 -30.48 0.28 2.92
N TYR A 820 -30.39 0.78 1.67
CA TYR A 820 -31.51 0.72 0.71
C TYR A 820 -31.95 -0.73 0.46
N ASN A 821 -31.01 -1.63 0.14
CA ASN A 821 -31.27 -3.03 -0.11
C ASN A 821 -31.94 -3.74 1.09
N SER A 822 -31.69 -3.28 2.30
CA SER A 822 -32.32 -3.80 3.51
C SER A 822 -33.80 -3.40 3.65
N THR A 823 -34.25 -2.39 2.91
CA THR A 823 -35.61 -1.80 2.98
C THR A 823 -36.53 -2.23 1.85
N VAL A 824 -36.00 -2.85 0.80
CA VAL A 824 -36.75 -3.29 -0.39
C VAL A 824 -36.88 -4.82 -0.43
N ASP A 825 -37.79 -5.32 -1.24
CA ASP A 825 -37.95 -6.75 -1.48
C ASP A 825 -36.72 -7.33 -2.21
N PRO A 826 -36.41 -8.64 -2.04
CA PRO A 826 -35.22 -9.26 -2.65
C PRO A 826 -35.15 -9.11 -4.18
N GLU A 827 -36.26 -8.97 -4.86
CA GLU A 827 -36.35 -8.79 -6.32
C GLU A 827 -35.99 -7.37 -6.76
N ASP A 828 -36.10 -6.38 -5.86
CA ASP A 828 -35.81 -4.96 -6.11
C ASP A 828 -34.45 -4.53 -5.56
N GLN A 829 -33.64 -5.48 -5.02
CA GLN A 829 -32.31 -5.17 -4.50
C GLN A 829 -31.34 -4.79 -5.62
N ILE A 830 -30.53 -3.77 -5.34
CA ILE A 830 -29.52 -3.27 -6.27
C ILE A 830 -28.24 -4.09 -6.17
N ASN A 831 -27.85 -4.68 -7.27
CA ASN A 831 -26.61 -5.43 -7.42
C ASN A 831 -25.64 -4.67 -8.32
N TYR A 832 -24.42 -4.50 -7.87
CA TYR A 832 -23.35 -3.86 -8.64
C TYR A 832 -21.98 -4.46 -8.31
N THR A 833 -21.06 -4.38 -9.24
CA THR A 833 -19.69 -4.87 -9.04
C THR A 833 -18.74 -3.70 -8.85
N ASP A 834 -18.01 -3.70 -7.73
CA ASP A 834 -16.96 -2.71 -7.44
C ASP A 834 -15.62 -3.18 -7.99
N TYR A 835 -15.35 -2.94 -9.27
CA TYR A 835 -14.10 -3.33 -9.93
C TYR A 835 -12.86 -2.63 -9.33
N VAL A 836 -13.01 -1.38 -8.90
CA VAL A 836 -11.90 -0.59 -8.35
C VAL A 836 -11.47 -1.16 -7.00
N ALA A 837 -12.42 -1.48 -6.12
CA ALA A 837 -12.12 -2.11 -4.84
C ALA A 837 -11.42 -3.46 -5.01
N LEU A 838 -11.86 -4.29 -5.95
CA LEU A 838 -11.26 -5.60 -6.23
C LEU A 838 -9.79 -5.49 -6.68
N ILE A 839 -9.49 -4.60 -7.62
CA ILE A 839 -8.14 -4.40 -8.13
C ILE A 839 -7.24 -3.79 -7.06
N MET A 840 -7.72 -2.78 -6.34
CA MET A 840 -6.93 -2.04 -5.36
C MET A 840 -6.63 -2.86 -4.10
N SER A 841 -7.53 -3.72 -3.65
CA SER A 841 -7.29 -4.63 -2.52
C SER A 841 -6.10 -5.56 -2.79
N SER A 842 -5.98 -6.06 -4.00
CA SER A 842 -4.87 -6.92 -4.43
C SER A 842 -3.54 -6.15 -4.47
N VAL A 843 -3.55 -4.93 -5.00
CA VAL A 843 -2.34 -4.06 -5.08
C VAL A 843 -1.86 -3.70 -3.68
N THR A 844 -2.76 -3.27 -2.79
CA THR A 844 -2.42 -2.92 -1.40
C THR A 844 -1.84 -4.12 -0.66
N THR A 845 -2.42 -5.30 -0.81
CA THR A 845 -1.93 -6.54 -0.19
C THR A 845 -0.49 -6.87 -0.65
N ILE A 846 -0.19 -6.75 -1.94
CA ILE A 846 1.16 -7.00 -2.48
C ILE A 846 2.17 -6.02 -1.87
N ILE A 847 1.82 -4.75 -1.77
CA ILE A 847 2.70 -3.70 -1.22
C ILE A 847 2.95 -3.94 0.26
N ASP A 848 1.92 -4.29 1.03
CA ASP A 848 2.05 -4.61 2.45
C ASP A 848 2.97 -5.82 2.66
N VAL A 849 2.81 -6.88 1.89
CA VAL A 849 3.68 -8.05 1.96
C VAL A 849 5.14 -7.68 1.66
N ILE A 850 5.40 -6.91 0.61
CA ILE A 850 6.75 -6.44 0.27
C ILE A 850 7.31 -5.60 1.42
N SER A 851 6.52 -4.67 1.97
CA SER A 851 6.91 -3.82 3.09
C SER A 851 7.24 -4.63 4.34
N TYR A 852 6.42 -5.63 4.70
CA TYR A 852 6.69 -6.51 5.84
C TYR A 852 7.97 -7.34 5.65
N VAL A 853 8.21 -7.87 4.45
CA VAL A 853 9.45 -8.60 4.15
C VAL A 853 10.67 -7.70 4.30
N LEU A 854 10.61 -6.48 3.76
CA LEU A 854 11.70 -5.51 3.89
C LEU A 854 11.95 -5.11 5.35
N ILE A 855 10.90 -4.86 6.13
CA ILE A 855 10.98 -4.56 7.57
C ILE A 855 11.62 -5.74 8.32
N ALA A 856 11.26 -6.98 8.00
CA ALA A 856 11.85 -8.16 8.62
C ALA A 856 13.36 -8.26 8.37
N PHE A 857 13.82 -8.02 7.15
CA PHE A 857 15.26 -7.99 6.83
C PHE A 857 16.01 -6.92 7.63
N VAL A 858 15.43 -5.75 7.77
CA VAL A 858 16.08 -4.66 8.50
C VAL A 858 16.02 -4.87 10.01
N ALA A 859 15.00 -5.53 10.53
CA ALA A 859 14.94 -5.92 11.94
C ALA A 859 16.17 -6.78 12.33
N ILE A 860 16.61 -7.68 11.43
CA ILE A 860 17.85 -8.45 11.61
C ILE A 860 19.06 -7.52 11.71
N SER A 861 19.14 -6.51 10.84
CA SER A 861 20.24 -5.50 10.87
C SER A 861 20.28 -4.73 12.19
N LEU A 862 19.09 -4.39 12.75
CA LEU A 862 18.98 -3.76 14.07
C LEU A 862 19.52 -4.63 15.19
N VAL A 863 19.20 -5.92 15.18
CA VAL A 863 19.72 -6.88 16.16
C VAL A 863 21.25 -6.93 16.08
N VAL A 864 21.81 -7.03 14.89
CA VAL A 864 23.27 -7.04 14.66
C VAL A 864 23.91 -5.74 15.18
N SER A 865 23.31 -4.58 14.86
CA SER A 865 23.79 -3.27 15.35
C SER A 865 23.74 -3.19 16.87
N SER A 866 22.67 -3.71 17.49
CA SER A 866 22.52 -3.75 18.95
C SER A 866 23.62 -4.61 19.61
N ILE A 867 23.90 -5.79 19.06
CA ILE A 867 24.99 -6.66 19.53
C ILE A 867 26.35 -5.95 19.39
N MET A 868 26.59 -5.28 18.27
CA MET A 868 27.82 -4.51 18.02
C MET A 868 28.03 -3.43 19.09
N ILE A 869 26.98 -2.66 19.40
CA ILE A 869 27.00 -1.63 20.45
C ILE A 869 27.31 -2.27 21.81
N GLY A 870 26.69 -3.42 22.12
CA GLY A 870 26.95 -4.17 23.34
C GLY A 870 28.42 -4.58 23.48
N ILE A 871 29.02 -5.10 22.40
CA ILE A 871 30.44 -5.48 22.36
C ILE A 871 31.34 -4.27 22.57
N ILE A 872 31.10 -3.16 21.87
CA ILE A 872 31.92 -1.93 21.98
C ILE A 872 31.80 -1.35 23.40
N THR A 873 30.61 -1.35 23.99
CA THR A 873 30.40 -0.92 25.38
C THR A 873 31.12 -1.83 26.34
N TYR A 874 31.10 -3.14 26.11
CA TYR A 874 31.88 -4.10 26.94
C TYR A 874 33.38 -3.84 26.88
N ILE A 875 33.93 -3.60 25.71
CA ILE A 875 35.37 -3.22 25.55
C ILE A 875 35.65 -1.90 26.27
N SER A 876 34.76 -0.91 26.20
CA SER A 876 34.87 0.35 26.92
C SER A 876 34.92 0.15 28.45
N VAL A 877 34.14 -0.77 28.99
CA VAL A 877 34.19 -1.16 30.40
C VAL A 877 35.54 -1.76 30.78
N LEU A 878 36.09 -2.66 29.95
CA LEU A 878 37.39 -3.27 30.19
C LEU A 878 38.53 -2.24 30.19
N GLU A 879 38.54 -1.30 29.26
CA GLU A 879 39.56 -0.23 29.23
C GLU A 879 39.49 0.73 30.44
N ARG A 880 38.32 0.86 31.04
CA ARG A 880 38.05 1.78 32.14
C ARG A 880 38.03 1.08 33.52
N THR A 881 38.51 -0.16 33.58
CA THR A 881 38.50 -0.96 34.80
C THR A 881 39.12 -0.21 35.97
N LYS A 882 40.23 0.48 35.75
CA LYS A 882 40.92 1.29 36.81
C LYS A 882 40.08 2.48 37.30
N GLU A 883 39.35 3.18 36.38
CA GLU A 883 38.45 4.26 36.76
C GLU A 883 37.27 3.74 37.58
N ILE A 884 36.70 2.58 37.21
CA ILE A 884 35.67 1.88 37.99
C ILE A 884 36.15 1.53 39.37
N GLY A 885 37.38 1.01 39.46
CA GLY A 885 38.05 0.71 40.72
C GLY A 885 38.19 1.93 41.65
N ILE A 886 38.62 3.07 41.10
CA ILE A 886 38.74 4.34 41.84
C ILE A 886 37.37 4.78 42.35
N LEU A 887 36.33 4.77 41.52
CA LEU A 887 34.96 5.16 41.91
C LEU A 887 34.42 4.27 43.02
N ARG A 888 34.60 2.94 42.90
CA ARG A 888 34.21 1.98 43.92
C ARG A 888 34.95 2.14 45.25
N ALA A 889 36.26 2.43 45.17
CA ALA A 889 37.07 2.69 46.36
C ALA A 889 36.71 3.97 47.11
N ILE A 890 36.20 4.96 46.40
CA ILE A 890 35.65 6.22 46.99
C ILE A 890 34.23 6.02 47.52
N GLY A 891 33.59 4.86 47.32
CA GLY A 891 32.29 4.54 47.87
C GLY A 891 31.14 4.65 46.89
N ALA A 892 31.39 4.64 45.56
CA ALA A 892 30.30 4.51 44.55
C ALA A 892 29.59 3.18 44.70
N SER A 893 28.27 3.20 44.78
CA SER A 893 27.48 1.97 44.82
C SER A 893 27.48 1.24 43.48
N LYS A 894 27.15 -0.07 43.48
CA LYS A 894 26.98 -0.86 42.26
C LYS A 894 25.94 -0.21 41.31
N LYS A 895 24.88 0.40 41.91
CA LYS A 895 23.83 1.10 41.16
C LYS A 895 24.35 2.38 40.50
N ASP A 896 25.23 3.15 41.20
CA ASP A 896 25.81 4.36 40.62
C ASP A 896 26.66 4.05 39.41
N ILE A 897 27.51 3.01 39.50
CA ILE A 897 28.33 2.56 38.38
C ILE A 897 27.44 2.11 37.21
N SER A 898 26.45 1.25 37.48
CA SER A 898 25.52 0.82 36.45
C SER A 898 24.80 2.00 35.81
N SER A 899 24.36 2.98 36.61
CA SER A 899 23.66 4.17 36.11
C SER A 899 24.54 5.04 35.19
N VAL A 900 25.83 5.16 35.48
CA VAL A 900 26.79 5.89 34.61
C VAL A 900 26.90 5.20 33.25
N PHE A 901 27.07 3.86 33.21
CA PHE A 901 27.19 3.12 31.96
C PHE A 901 25.86 3.06 31.20
N ASN A 902 24.74 2.93 31.90
CA ASN A 902 23.41 2.99 31.25
C ASN A 902 23.15 4.39 30.67
N ALA A 903 23.53 5.47 31.34
CA ALA A 903 23.48 6.81 30.83
C ALA A 903 24.35 7.00 29.57
N GLU A 904 25.54 6.36 29.54
CA GLU A 904 26.40 6.33 28.37
C GLU A 904 25.71 5.68 27.16
N THR A 905 25.05 4.52 27.36
CA THR A 905 24.30 3.84 26.29
C THR A 905 23.10 4.65 25.79
N VAL A 906 22.38 5.35 26.67
CA VAL A 906 21.30 6.26 26.29
C VAL A 906 21.81 7.38 25.40
N ILE A 907 22.94 8.01 25.73
CA ILE A 907 23.52 9.11 24.92
C ILE A 907 23.97 8.58 23.55
N VAL A 908 24.61 7.41 23.51
CA VAL A 908 25.06 6.79 22.24
C VAL A 908 23.85 6.40 21.39
N GLY A 909 22.80 5.84 22.01
CA GLY A 909 21.57 5.48 21.31
C GLY A 909 20.83 6.68 20.73
N PHE A 910 20.73 7.76 21.48
CA PHE A 910 20.18 9.03 20.98
C PHE A 910 21.02 9.58 19.81
N GLY A 911 22.36 9.58 19.96
CA GLY A 911 23.26 10.01 18.90
C GLY A 911 23.15 9.15 17.64
N ALA A 912 23.05 7.82 17.80
CA ALA A 912 22.86 6.88 16.70
C ALA A 912 21.52 7.11 15.98
N GLY A 913 20.43 7.27 16.74
CA GLY A 913 19.12 7.61 16.18
C GLY A 913 19.13 8.92 15.42
N LEU A 914 19.71 9.98 16.00
CA LEU A 914 19.79 11.29 15.37
C LEU A 914 20.62 11.26 14.07
N ILE A 915 21.81 10.63 14.11
CA ILE A 915 22.66 10.45 12.92
C ILE A 915 21.90 9.65 11.85
N GLY A 916 21.21 8.58 12.26
CA GLY A 916 20.41 7.74 11.37
C GLY A 916 19.33 8.53 10.63
N ILE A 917 18.54 9.32 11.36
CA ILE A 917 17.48 10.16 10.77
C ILE A 917 18.06 11.23 9.84
N LEU A 918 19.11 11.95 10.28
CA LEU A 918 19.73 12.98 9.44
C LEU A 918 20.34 12.38 8.15
N ALA A 919 21.00 11.24 8.27
CA ALA A 919 21.55 10.53 7.10
C ALA A 919 20.43 10.08 6.16
N THR A 920 19.31 9.57 6.68
CA THR A 920 18.16 9.17 5.88
C THR A 920 17.58 10.35 5.11
N ILE A 921 17.34 11.48 5.75
CA ILE A 921 16.83 12.70 5.10
C ILE A 921 17.76 13.14 3.96
N LEU A 922 19.07 13.09 4.18
CA LEU A 922 20.06 13.41 3.15
C LEU A 922 20.06 12.39 1.99
N LEU A 923 19.86 11.11 2.29
CA LEU A 923 19.83 10.04 1.29
C LEU A 923 18.51 10.03 0.50
N CYS A 924 17.41 10.49 1.06
CA CYS A 924 16.15 10.64 0.33
C CYS A 924 16.28 11.57 -0.89
N ILE A 925 17.15 12.59 -0.84
CA ILE A 925 17.36 13.52 -1.96
C ILE A 925 17.86 12.80 -3.23
N PRO A 926 19.01 12.09 -3.22
CA PRO A 926 19.48 11.36 -4.40
C PRO A 926 18.56 10.17 -4.75
N ILE A 927 17.91 9.54 -3.77
CA ILE A 927 16.96 8.44 -4.01
C ILE A 927 15.78 8.95 -4.82
N ASN A 928 15.18 10.08 -4.46
CA ASN A 928 14.08 10.69 -5.21
C ASN A 928 14.51 11.01 -6.65
N ALA A 929 15.72 11.57 -6.85
CA ALA A 929 16.23 11.82 -8.19
C ALA A 929 16.41 10.54 -9.02
N ILE A 930 16.86 9.44 -8.40
CA ILE A 930 17.00 8.13 -9.06
C ILE A 930 15.62 7.54 -9.38
N VAL A 931 14.69 7.58 -8.43
CA VAL A 931 13.32 7.09 -8.63
C VAL A 931 12.66 7.83 -9.79
N HIS A 932 12.69 9.16 -9.80
CA HIS A 932 12.12 9.96 -10.88
C HIS A 932 12.75 9.64 -12.25
N HIS A 933 14.07 9.42 -12.28
CA HIS A 933 14.76 9.09 -13.54
C HIS A 933 14.42 7.68 -14.05
N LEU A 934 14.27 6.70 -13.17
CA LEU A 934 13.99 5.31 -13.55
C LEU A 934 12.52 5.07 -13.89
N THR A 935 11.62 5.71 -13.17
CA THR A 935 10.17 5.48 -13.32
C THR A 935 9.49 6.49 -14.23
N GLY A 936 10.10 7.67 -14.45
CA GLY A 936 9.46 8.80 -15.11
C GLY A 936 8.38 9.50 -14.26
N ILE A 937 8.11 9.00 -13.07
CA ILE A 937 7.02 9.48 -12.20
C ILE A 937 7.58 10.46 -11.16
N TYR A 938 7.29 11.76 -11.31
CA TYR A 938 7.79 12.82 -10.43
C TYR A 938 7.03 12.93 -9.10
N SER A 939 5.87 12.32 -9.00
CA SER A 939 5.00 12.36 -7.82
C SER A 939 5.39 11.35 -6.71
N ILE A 940 6.23 10.36 -6.99
CA ILE A 940 6.76 9.43 -5.97
C ILE A 940 7.93 10.09 -5.25
N ASN A 941 7.72 10.48 -4.00
CA ASN A 941 8.75 11.08 -3.17
C ASN A 941 8.93 10.30 -1.86
N ALA A 942 10.13 9.76 -1.64
CA ALA A 942 10.49 9.17 -0.35
C ALA A 942 10.54 10.28 0.72
N VAL A 943 9.62 10.23 1.66
CA VAL A 943 9.46 11.20 2.74
C VAL A 943 9.38 10.46 4.08
N LEU A 944 10.23 10.82 5.04
CA LEU A 944 10.20 10.24 6.37
C LEU A 944 9.14 10.94 7.23
N PRO A 945 8.09 10.22 7.69
CA PRO A 945 7.09 10.82 8.58
C PRO A 945 7.71 11.28 9.90
N PRO A 946 7.39 12.48 10.41
CA PRO A 946 7.99 13.01 11.66
C PRO A 946 7.73 12.10 12.88
N LEU A 947 6.57 11.49 12.95
CA LEU A 947 6.23 10.56 14.03
C LEU A 947 7.10 9.30 13.99
N ALA A 948 7.34 8.76 12.79
CA ALA A 948 8.22 7.61 12.59
C ALA A 948 9.68 7.95 12.95
N ALA A 949 10.15 9.16 12.62
CA ALA A 949 11.48 9.63 13.01
C ALA A 949 11.65 9.65 14.54
N ILE A 950 10.68 10.19 15.28
CA ILE A 950 10.70 10.21 16.75
C ILE A 950 10.66 8.77 17.31
N ALA A 951 9.80 7.92 16.76
CA ALA A 951 9.70 6.53 17.18
C ALA A 951 11.02 5.76 16.96
N LEU A 952 11.68 5.97 15.84
CA LEU A 952 12.97 5.33 15.52
C LEU A 952 14.09 5.79 16.46
N ILE A 953 14.14 7.07 16.86
CA ILE A 953 15.07 7.56 17.89
C ILE A 953 14.79 6.85 19.23
N ALA A 954 13.53 6.74 19.62
CA ALA A 954 13.15 6.06 20.87
C ALA A 954 13.54 4.56 20.84
N ILE A 955 13.29 3.88 19.72
CA ILE A 955 13.70 2.48 19.48
C ILE A 955 15.21 2.34 19.56
N SER A 956 15.96 3.25 18.92
CA SER A 956 17.43 3.27 19.00
C SER A 956 17.91 3.37 20.44
N MET A 957 17.35 4.27 21.23
CA MET A 957 17.68 4.43 22.64
C MET A 957 17.34 3.16 23.45
N LEU A 958 16.17 2.58 23.23
CA LEU A 958 15.74 1.36 23.90
C LEU A 958 16.69 0.19 23.63
N LEU A 959 17.00 -0.05 22.36
CA LEU A 959 17.87 -1.15 21.94
C LEU A 959 19.30 -1.00 22.48
N THR A 960 19.84 0.22 22.47
CA THR A 960 21.18 0.48 23.02
C THR A 960 21.21 0.31 24.53
N VAL A 961 20.16 0.69 25.26
CA VAL A 961 20.04 0.42 26.70
C VAL A 961 20.01 -1.08 26.98
N VAL A 962 19.18 -1.83 26.23
CA VAL A 962 19.11 -3.30 26.37
C VAL A 962 20.47 -3.94 26.12
N ALA A 963 21.16 -3.56 25.06
CA ALA A 963 22.51 -4.04 24.73
C ALA A 963 23.54 -3.67 25.82
N GLY A 964 23.37 -2.52 26.47
CA GLY A 964 24.25 -2.03 27.54
C GLY A 964 24.00 -2.65 28.91
N LEU A 965 22.91 -3.34 29.16
CA LEU A 965 22.58 -3.93 30.47
C LEU A 965 23.63 -4.95 30.94
N ILE A 966 24.14 -5.80 30.06
CA ILE A 966 25.18 -6.79 30.40
C ILE A 966 26.50 -6.11 30.74
N PRO A 967 27.09 -5.24 29.89
CA PRO A 967 28.30 -4.50 30.19
C PRO A 967 28.18 -3.67 31.46
N SER A 968 27.06 -2.99 31.70
CA SER A 968 26.88 -2.16 32.90
C SER A 968 26.84 -2.98 34.19
N ARG A 969 26.26 -4.19 34.17
CA ARG A 969 26.33 -5.13 35.31
C ARG A 969 27.74 -5.66 35.54
N VAL A 970 28.47 -5.98 34.47
CA VAL A 970 29.87 -6.40 34.57
C VAL A 970 30.72 -5.29 35.19
N ALA A 971 30.54 -4.04 34.78
CA ALA A 971 31.19 -2.87 35.35
C ALA A 971 30.87 -2.72 36.86
N ALA A 972 29.61 -2.83 37.24
CA ALA A 972 29.15 -2.69 38.62
C ALA A 972 29.68 -3.75 39.57
N ASN A 973 29.95 -4.96 39.09
CA ASN A 973 30.42 -6.10 39.89
C ASN A 973 31.95 -6.24 39.93
N LYS A 974 32.70 -5.33 39.30
CA LYS A 974 34.16 -5.35 39.39
C LYS A 974 34.61 -5.11 40.83
N ASP A 975 35.55 -5.98 41.29
CA ASP A 975 36.18 -5.82 42.59
C ASP A 975 37.12 -4.61 42.59
N PRO A 976 36.98 -3.69 43.58
CA PRO A 976 37.77 -2.46 43.60
C PRO A 976 39.27 -2.72 43.78
N VAL A 977 39.70 -3.72 44.55
CA VAL A 977 41.12 -4.05 44.79
C VAL A 977 41.77 -4.61 43.53
N VAL A 978 41.06 -5.55 42.86
CA VAL A 978 41.56 -6.13 41.60
C VAL A 978 41.63 -5.05 40.52
N ALA A 979 40.60 -4.21 40.45
CA ALA A 979 40.52 -3.14 39.44
C ALA A 979 41.61 -2.05 39.60
N LEU A 980 42.01 -1.76 40.82
CA LEU A 980 43.11 -0.80 41.09
C LEU A 980 44.49 -1.36 40.82
N ARG A 981 44.68 -2.70 40.85
CA ARG A 981 45.95 -3.40 40.57
C ARG A 981 46.19 -3.72 39.10
N THR A 982 45.16 -3.62 38.25
CA THR A 982 45.32 -3.78 36.80
C THR A 982 46.10 -2.59 36.21
N GLU A 983 47.26 -2.87 35.61
CA GLU A 983 48.06 -1.87 34.91
C GLU A 983 47.40 -1.30 33.66
#